data_0196c255b33d647f7c8b6e38efeaf637
#
_entry.id   0196c255b33d647f7c8b6e38efeaf637
#
_cell.length_a   1.000
_cell.length_b   1.000
_cell.length_c   1.000
_cell.angle_alpha   90.00
_cell.angle_beta   90.00
_cell.angle_gamma   90.00
#
_symmetry.space_group_name_H-M   'P 1'
#
loop_
_entity.id
_entity.type
_entity.pdbx_description
1 polymer ?
#
loop_
_entity_poly.entity_id
_entity_poly.type
_entity_poly.pdbx_seq_one_letter_code
_entity_poly.pdbx_strand_id
1 'polypeptide(L)'
;MIAELGNYALALSLAIAVLLAIFPLWGAEKGKVQFMALARPMTYGLFLILSVSFGALFYVFAINDFSVQYVVNNSNTTLPIYYRLSAVWGSHEGSLLLWIWLLSLWSAAVALFSKRLPQEAVARVLGIMGIISIGFLLFVLFTSNPFTRTFPDFPVDGKELNPLLQDIGLIFHPPLLYMGYVGFSVAFAFSIASLMTGKLDTAWARWSRPWTMAAWVFLTLGIVLGSWWAYYELGWGGWWFWDPVENASFMPWLAGTALLHSLAVTEKRGSFKAWTVLLAILAFSLCLLGTFLVRSGILVSVHAFASDPTRGLYVLAYLIVVIGGSLTLYAYKGSQIRSRDNAERYSRESLLLLNNILLMTALCVVLLGTLLPLVHKQLGLGSISIGAPFFDQMFLIIMTPFALLLGIGPLVKWRRDQFSAIRTPVIASVIIMLIAGFALPYLLQDKLTVSAVLGTMMTVIIVLLSLYEMHQRATYRDTFWRGITKLSRSHWGMILAHLGVAMTVWGIAFSQNYSIERDVRMNVGDTVQIAGYDFTFKGIRDANGPNYVGGKAQIDISRDGKHETTLYAEKRLYTVSKMPMTEAAIDWGFSRDLYAALGEKLDNNAWALRLYYKPFIRWIWLGGLFMALGGVLCMFDRRYRFSQILAKDNVQ
;
A
#
# COMPACT_ATOMS: atom_id res chain seq x y z
N MET A 1 -25.66 18.74 19.05
CA MET A 1 -26.15 19.15 17.72
C MET A 1 -25.22 18.72 16.58
N ILE A 2 -23.90 18.98 16.62
CA ILE A 2 -23.00 18.61 15.48
C ILE A 2 -22.86 17.09 15.32
N ALA A 3 -22.75 16.35 16.42
CA ALA A 3 -22.68 14.88 16.35
C ALA A 3 -23.97 14.26 15.81
N GLU A 4 -25.14 14.81 16.16
CA GLU A 4 -26.44 14.40 15.62
C GLU A 4 -26.53 14.72 14.12
N LEU A 5 -26.01 15.88 13.68
CA LEU A 5 -25.91 16.21 12.26
C LEU A 5 -25.04 15.20 11.51
N GLY A 6 -23.87 14.83 12.09
CA GLY A 6 -22.98 13.82 11.53
C GLY A 6 -23.65 12.45 11.39
N ASN A 7 -24.36 12.01 12.43
CA ASN A 7 -25.10 10.74 12.43
C ASN A 7 -26.28 10.75 11.44
N TYR A 8 -27.03 11.85 11.39
CA TYR A 8 -28.11 12.04 10.41
C TYR A 8 -27.58 12.01 8.97
N ALA A 9 -26.44 12.67 8.73
CA ALA A 9 -25.78 12.63 7.42
C ALA A 9 -25.37 11.20 7.02
N LEU A 10 -24.90 10.37 7.96
CA LEU A 10 -24.64 8.94 7.71
C LEU A 10 -25.90 8.18 7.30
N ALA A 11 -27.01 8.36 8.01
CA ALA A 11 -28.27 7.71 7.70
C ALA A 11 -28.83 8.15 6.33
N LEU A 12 -28.73 9.45 6.02
CA LEU A 12 -29.11 9.99 4.70
C LEU A 12 -28.20 9.44 3.59
N SER A 13 -26.90 9.28 3.86
CA SER A 13 -25.95 8.68 2.93
C SER A 13 -26.31 7.24 2.59
N LEU A 14 -26.79 6.46 3.56
CA LEU A 14 -27.29 5.11 3.31
C LEU A 14 -28.49 5.12 2.36
N ALA A 15 -29.47 6.00 2.58
CA ALA A 15 -30.62 6.14 1.70
C ALA A 15 -30.20 6.49 0.26
N ILE A 16 -29.28 7.45 0.10
CA ILE A 16 -28.75 7.84 -1.22
C ILE A 16 -27.99 6.67 -1.87
N ALA A 17 -27.19 5.92 -1.12
CA ALA A 17 -26.44 4.76 -1.63
C ALA A 17 -27.39 3.65 -2.12
N VAL A 18 -28.50 3.39 -1.41
CA VAL A 18 -29.56 2.45 -1.83
C VAL A 18 -30.20 2.91 -3.14
N LEU A 19 -30.55 4.17 -3.25
CA LEU A 19 -31.14 4.72 -4.48
C LEU A 19 -30.14 4.67 -5.65
N LEU A 20 -28.86 4.97 -5.39
CA LEU A 20 -27.77 4.88 -6.36
C LEU A 20 -27.54 3.42 -6.84
N ALA A 21 -27.68 2.45 -5.96
CA ALA A 21 -27.59 1.04 -6.32
C ALA A 21 -28.78 0.58 -7.17
N ILE A 22 -30.00 0.98 -6.83
CA ILE A 22 -31.23 0.48 -7.47
C ILE A 22 -31.48 1.15 -8.82
N PHE A 23 -31.64 2.46 -8.85
CA PHE A 23 -32.14 3.15 -10.04
C PHE A 23 -31.19 3.10 -11.23
N PRO A 24 -29.89 3.38 -11.11
CA PRO A 24 -28.96 3.29 -12.24
C PRO A 24 -28.80 1.88 -12.79
N LEU A 25 -28.75 0.86 -11.92
CA LEU A 25 -28.63 -0.53 -12.36
C LEU A 25 -29.90 -1.01 -13.07
N TRP A 26 -31.05 -0.71 -12.51
CA TRP A 26 -32.34 -1.03 -13.14
C TRP A 26 -32.53 -0.26 -14.47
N GLY A 27 -32.12 1.02 -14.51
CA GLY A 27 -32.12 1.82 -15.72
C GLY A 27 -31.23 1.23 -16.81
N ALA A 28 -30.04 0.78 -16.46
CA ALA A 28 -29.09 0.15 -17.39
C ALA A 28 -29.59 -1.21 -17.89
N GLU A 29 -30.29 -2.00 -17.05
CA GLU A 29 -30.87 -3.30 -17.43
C GLU A 29 -32.07 -3.14 -18.36
N LYS A 30 -32.91 -2.14 -18.14
CA LYS A 30 -34.13 -1.89 -18.91
C LYS A 30 -33.97 -0.84 -20.03
N GLY A 31 -32.74 -0.34 -20.26
CA GLY A 31 -32.45 0.68 -21.28
C GLY A 31 -33.10 2.05 -20.99
N LYS A 32 -33.48 2.33 -19.73
CA LYS A 32 -34.17 3.59 -19.34
C LYS A 32 -33.14 4.68 -19.03
N VAL A 33 -32.92 5.57 -20.01
CA VAL A 33 -31.93 6.66 -19.97
C VAL A 33 -32.13 7.57 -18.75
N GLN A 34 -33.37 7.86 -18.38
CA GLN A 34 -33.71 8.74 -17.23
C GLN A 34 -33.15 8.20 -15.91
N PHE A 35 -33.26 6.90 -15.65
CA PHE A 35 -32.73 6.28 -14.44
C PHE A 35 -31.20 6.15 -14.46
N MET A 36 -30.61 5.87 -15.62
CA MET A 36 -29.15 5.90 -15.77
C MET A 36 -28.57 7.30 -15.52
N ALA A 37 -29.29 8.36 -15.91
CA ALA A 37 -28.87 9.75 -15.71
C ALA A 37 -28.75 10.14 -14.22
N LEU A 38 -29.48 9.45 -13.32
CA LEU A 38 -29.43 9.69 -11.88
C LEU A 38 -28.11 9.26 -11.24
N ALA A 39 -27.31 8.40 -11.88
CA ALA A 39 -26.08 7.87 -11.32
C ALA A 39 -25.10 8.98 -10.86
N ARG A 40 -24.85 9.98 -11.69
CA ARG A 40 -23.90 11.06 -11.36
C ARG A 40 -24.40 11.99 -10.26
N PRO A 41 -25.61 12.59 -10.35
CA PRO A 41 -26.08 13.49 -9.29
C PRO A 41 -26.21 12.77 -7.94
N MET A 42 -26.67 11.51 -7.90
CA MET A 42 -26.72 10.73 -6.67
C MET A 42 -25.34 10.47 -6.09
N THR A 43 -24.35 10.18 -6.94
CA THR A 43 -22.95 10.01 -6.51
C THR A 43 -22.38 11.29 -5.90
N TYR A 44 -22.62 12.45 -6.52
CA TYR A 44 -22.17 13.73 -5.96
C TYR A 44 -22.91 14.07 -4.66
N GLY A 45 -24.21 13.77 -4.58
CA GLY A 45 -24.99 13.89 -3.36
C GLY A 45 -24.43 13.02 -2.23
N LEU A 46 -24.13 11.75 -2.51
CA LEU A 46 -23.52 10.83 -1.55
C LEU A 46 -22.18 11.36 -1.03
N PHE A 47 -21.30 11.81 -1.92
CA PHE A 47 -20.00 12.38 -1.53
C PHE A 47 -20.17 13.65 -0.69
N LEU A 48 -21.06 14.56 -1.06
CA LEU A 48 -21.31 15.79 -0.32
C LEU A 48 -21.83 15.50 1.10
N ILE A 49 -22.84 14.64 1.24
CA ILE A 49 -23.45 14.32 2.53
C ILE A 49 -22.45 13.55 3.43
N LEU A 50 -21.68 12.61 2.88
CA LEU A 50 -20.60 11.97 3.62
C LEU A 50 -19.49 12.95 4.03
N SER A 51 -19.21 13.97 3.21
CA SER A 51 -18.27 15.04 3.57
C SER A 51 -18.79 15.89 4.74
N VAL A 52 -20.10 16.10 4.83
CA VAL A 52 -20.72 16.75 6.00
C VAL A 52 -20.54 15.88 7.25
N SER A 53 -20.79 14.57 7.16
CA SER A 53 -20.59 13.65 8.28
C SER A 53 -19.14 13.61 8.72
N PHE A 54 -18.21 13.49 7.78
CA PHE A 54 -16.77 13.46 8.08
C PHE A 54 -16.29 14.79 8.68
N GLY A 55 -16.74 15.92 8.13
CA GLY A 55 -16.47 17.26 8.68
C GLY A 55 -17.04 17.47 10.08
N ALA A 56 -18.22 16.92 10.38
CA ALA A 56 -18.79 16.94 11.72
C ALA A 56 -17.89 16.18 12.72
N LEU A 57 -17.32 15.04 12.33
CA LEU A 57 -16.41 14.30 13.17
C LEU A 57 -15.10 15.08 13.43
N PHE A 58 -14.54 15.73 12.41
CA PHE A 58 -13.40 16.63 12.60
C PHE A 58 -13.70 17.75 13.60
N TYR A 59 -14.89 18.35 13.46
CA TYR A 59 -15.27 19.46 14.34
C TYR A 59 -15.37 19.03 15.81
N VAL A 60 -16.02 17.89 16.13
CA VAL A 60 -16.16 17.42 17.51
C VAL A 60 -14.81 17.04 18.11
N PHE A 61 -13.85 16.53 17.32
CA PHE A 61 -12.48 16.35 17.76
C PHE A 61 -11.74 17.67 17.97
N ALA A 62 -11.90 18.64 17.07
CA ALA A 62 -11.23 19.95 17.19
C ALA A 62 -11.59 20.68 18.48
N ILE A 63 -12.85 20.59 18.92
CA ILE A 63 -13.34 21.25 20.14
C ILE A 63 -13.31 20.36 21.39
N ASN A 64 -12.85 19.08 21.27
CA ASN A 64 -12.90 18.08 22.34
C ASN A 64 -14.32 17.91 22.92
N ASP A 65 -15.33 17.63 22.05
CA ASP A 65 -16.68 17.34 22.53
C ASP A 65 -16.73 15.97 23.23
N PHE A 66 -16.43 15.95 24.53
CA PHE A 66 -16.40 14.72 25.33
C PHE A 66 -17.80 14.12 25.60
N SER A 67 -18.86 14.71 25.10
CA SER A 67 -20.17 14.04 25.02
C SER A 67 -20.23 12.98 23.92
N VAL A 68 -19.20 12.88 23.04
CA VAL A 68 -19.01 11.85 22.01
C VAL A 68 -18.00 10.82 22.49
N GLN A 69 -18.41 9.57 22.61
CA GLN A 69 -17.57 8.50 23.17
C GLN A 69 -16.27 8.28 22.39
N TYR A 70 -16.31 8.44 21.09
CA TYR A 70 -15.14 8.29 20.24
C TYR A 70 -14.08 9.37 20.53
N VAL A 71 -14.50 10.60 20.77
CA VAL A 71 -13.61 11.70 21.19
C VAL A 71 -13.01 11.42 22.57
N VAL A 72 -13.83 10.99 23.55
CA VAL A 72 -13.36 10.61 24.90
C VAL A 72 -12.26 9.55 24.84
N ASN A 73 -12.39 8.58 23.97
CA ASN A 73 -11.45 7.46 23.91
C ASN A 73 -10.14 7.77 23.17
N ASN A 74 -10.08 8.84 22.36
CA ASN A 74 -8.97 9.11 21.45
C ASN A 74 -8.44 10.56 21.49
N SER A 75 -8.89 11.39 22.43
CA SER A 75 -8.44 12.78 22.53
C SER A 75 -8.53 13.28 23.97
N ASN A 76 -7.72 14.28 24.30
CA ASN A 76 -7.80 15.02 25.58
C ASN A 76 -7.39 16.48 25.38
N THR A 77 -7.48 17.28 26.45
CA THR A 77 -7.22 18.73 26.41
C THR A 77 -5.75 19.07 26.16
N THR A 78 -4.80 18.21 26.53
CA THR A 78 -3.35 18.44 26.37
C THR A 78 -2.82 17.96 25.02
N LEU A 79 -3.63 17.17 24.25
CA LEU A 79 -3.22 16.65 22.95
C LEU A 79 -3.08 17.77 21.91
N PRO A 80 -1.95 17.90 21.20
CA PRO A 80 -1.75 18.89 20.15
C PRO A 80 -2.82 18.80 19.06
N ILE A 81 -3.25 19.96 18.53
CA ILE A 81 -4.38 20.04 17.58
C ILE A 81 -4.21 19.16 16.34
N TYR A 82 -3.00 19.06 15.79
CA TYR A 82 -2.73 18.23 14.60
C TYR A 82 -2.89 16.73 14.89
N TYR A 83 -2.56 16.26 16.09
CA TYR A 83 -2.84 14.89 16.52
C TYR A 83 -4.31 14.69 16.89
N ARG A 84 -4.96 15.71 17.47
CA ARG A 84 -6.39 15.70 17.72
C ARG A 84 -7.18 15.53 16.42
N LEU A 85 -6.79 16.23 15.36
CA LEU A 85 -7.43 16.09 14.04
C LEU A 85 -7.12 14.75 13.38
N SER A 86 -5.90 14.23 13.48
CA SER A 86 -5.56 12.91 12.93
C SER A 86 -6.12 11.75 13.75
N ALA A 87 -6.43 11.95 15.04
CA ALA A 87 -7.12 10.96 15.86
C ALA A 87 -8.51 10.59 15.31
N VAL A 88 -9.09 11.42 14.43
CA VAL A 88 -10.33 11.10 13.70
C VAL A 88 -10.27 9.74 13.03
N TRP A 89 -9.11 9.29 12.55
CA TRP A 89 -8.91 7.95 11.99
C TRP A 89 -8.00 7.04 12.83
N GLY A 90 -7.70 7.44 14.06
CA GLY A 90 -6.80 6.70 14.95
C GLY A 90 -7.39 5.40 15.53
N SER A 91 -8.70 5.16 15.39
CA SER A 91 -9.35 3.94 15.90
C SER A 91 -10.46 3.46 14.94
N HIS A 92 -11.23 2.44 15.36
CA HIS A 92 -12.17 1.72 14.50
C HIS A 92 -13.21 2.61 13.80
N GLU A 93 -13.93 3.40 14.56
CA GLU A 93 -15.13 4.10 14.12
C GLU A 93 -14.79 5.12 13.03
N GLY A 94 -13.86 6.01 13.34
CA GLY A 94 -13.51 7.08 12.42
C GLY A 94 -12.68 6.64 11.22
N SER A 95 -11.82 5.61 11.38
CA SER A 95 -11.08 5.05 10.25
C SER A 95 -11.99 4.37 9.22
N LEU A 96 -13.14 3.81 9.65
CA LEU A 96 -14.16 3.29 8.73
C LEU A 96 -14.98 4.40 8.09
N LEU A 97 -15.25 5.48 8.82
CA LEU A 97 -15.85 6.66 8.21
C LEU A 97 -14.92 7.27 7.15
N LEU A 98 -13.61 7.34 7.40
CA LEU A 98 -12.60 7.72 6.39
C LEU A 98 -12.66 6.77 5.19
N TRP A 99 -12.76 5.46 5.40
CA TRP A 99 -12.84 4.45 4.34
C TRP A 99 -14.05 4.70 3.42
N ILE A 100 -15.25 4.93 3.99
CA ILE A 100 -16.48 5.21 3.23
C ILE A 100 -16.40 6.57 2.52
N TRP A 101 -15.87 7.57 3.19
CA TRP A 101 -15.68 8.88 2.60
C TRP A 101 -14.76 8.80 1.38
N LEU A 102 -13.64 8.07 1.46
CA LEU A 102 -12.75 7.83 0.33
C LEU A 102 -13.43 7.01 -0.78
N LEU A 103 -14.28 6.04 -0.44
CA LEU A 103 -15.08 5.31 -1.43
C LEU A 103 -16.01 6.25 -2.21
N SER A 104 -16.65 7.16 -1.50
CA SER A 104 -17.52 8.17 -2.14
C SER A 104 -16.72 9.18 -2.98
N LEU A 105 -15.51 9.54 -2.56
CA LEU A 105 -14.56 10.36 -3.32
C LEU A 105 -14.14 9.67 -4.63
N TRP A 106 -13.78 8.38 -4.59
CA TRP A 106 -13.49 7.58 -5.78
C TRP A 106 -14.70 7.50 -6.71
N SER A 107 -15.89 7.28 -6.16
CA SER A 107 -17.14 7.28 -6.93
C SER A 107 -17.39 8.62 -7.61
N ALA A 108 -17.21 9.74 -6.89
CA ALA A 108 -17.33 11.09 -7.43
C ALA A 108 -16.27 11.38 -8.51
N ALA A 109 -15.05 10.91 -8.31
CA ALA A 109 -13.99 11.00 -9.32
C ALA A 109 -14.35 10.21 -10.58
N VAL A 110 -14.87 8.98 -10.45
CA VAL A 110 -15.37 8.21 -11.61
C VAL A 110 -16.49 8.97 -12.30
N ALA A 111 -17.49 9.51 -11.57
CA ALA A 111 -18.57 10.29 -12.15
C ALA A 111 -18.05 11.52 -12.92
N LEU A 112 -17.01 12.19 -12.41
CA LEU A 112 -16.45 13.41 -12.99
C LEU A 112 -15.61 13.11 -14.24
N PHE A 113 -14.69 12.14 -14.16
CA PHE A 113 -13.69 11.87 -15.21
C PHE A 113 -14.17 10.88 -16.27
N SER A 114 -15.29 10.18 -16.04
CA SER A 114 -15.88 9.22 -16.99
C SER A 114 -17.00 9.82 -17.88
N LYS A 115 -17.01 11.14 -18.09
CA LYS A 115 -18.05 11.83 -18.91
C LYS A 115 -18.11 11.32 -20.36
N ARG A 116 -17.02 10.78 -20.87
CA ARG A 116 -16.87 10.29 -22.24
C ARG A 116 -17.19 8.80 -22.41
N LEU A 117 -17.42 8.09 -21.31
CA LEU A 117 -17.79 6.67 -21.38
C LEU A 117 -19.30 6.53 -21.66
N PRO A 118 -19.72 5.35 -22.23
CA PRO A 118 -21.14 5.06 -22.42
C PRO A 118 -21.91 5.20 -21.11
N GLN A 119 -23.06 5.84 -21.18
CA GLN A 119 -23.89 6.11 -19.98
C GLN A 119 -24.27 4.82 -19.25
N GLU A 120 -24.56 3.75 -19.99
CA GLU A 120 -24.85 2.42 -19.43
C GLU A 120 -23.69 1.91 -18.57
N ALA A 121 -22.45 2.01 -19.08
CA ALA A 121 -21.28 1.54 -18.35
C ALA A 121 -21.05 2.33 -17.06
N VAL A 122 -21.16 3.67 -17.14
CA VAL A 122 -21.00 4.55 -15.96
C VAL A 122 -22.11 4.28 -14.93
N ALA A 123 -23.36 4.12 -15.36
CA ALA A 123 -24.49 3.82 -14.48
C ALA A 123 -24.27 2.49 -13.73
N ARG A 124 -23.78 1.44 -14.41
CA ARG A 124 -23.48 0.16 -13.77
C ARG A 124 -22.31 0.27 -12.79
N VAL A 125 -21.22 0.93 -13.17
CA VAL A 125 -20.05 1.11 -12.29
C VAL A 125 -20.45 1.87 -11.03
N LEU A 126 -21.12 3.01 -11.16
CA LEU A 126 -21.54 3.83 -10.00
C LEU A 126 -22.60 3.11 -9.15
N GLY A 127 -23.50 2.34 -9.77
CA GLY A 127 -24.47 1.51 -9.04
C GLY A 127 -23.80 0.41 -8.22
N ILE A 128 -22.76 -0.24 -8.75
CA ILE A 128 -21.96 -1.25 -8.03
C ILE A 128 -21.19 -0.59 -6.88
N MET A 129 -20.61 0.60 -7.10
CA MET A 129 -19.98 1.38 -6.03
C MET A 129 -21.00 1.75 -4.94
N GLY A 130 -22.26 2.02 -5.33
CA GLY A 130 -23.38 2.19 -4.40
C GLY A 130 -23.66 0.95 -3.55
N ILE A 131 -23.67 -0.24 -4.16
CA ILE A 131 -23.82 -1.51 -3.41
C ILE A 131 -22.69 -1.69 -2.39
N ILE A 132 -21.45 -1.43 -2.78
CA ILE A 132 -20.30 -1.50 -1.86
C ILE A 132 -20.48 -0.49 -0.72
N SER A 133 -20.91 0.73 -1.01
CA SER A 133 -21.16 1.77 0.00
C SER A 133 -22.24 1.37 1.00
N ILE A 134 -23.32 0.70 0.58
CA ILE A 134 -24.38 0.21 1.47
C ILE A 134 -23.79 -0.70 2.56
N GLY A 135 -22.98 -1.69 2.19
CA GLY A 135 -22.40 -2.63 3.14
C GLY A 135 -21.59 -1.92 4.22
N PHE A 136 -20.72 -0.99 3.83
CA PHE A 136 -19.92 -0.24 4.80
C PHE A 136 -20.72 0.78 5.60
N LEU A 137 -21.73 1.44 5.01
CA LEU A 137 -22.62 2.36 5.73
C LEU A 137 -23.45 1.63 6.79
N LEU A 138 -23.97 0.45 6.49
CA LEU A 138 -24.64 -0.40 7.48
C LEU A 138 -23.68 -0.77 8.61
N PHE A 139 -22.44 -1.13 8.29
CA PHE A 139 -21.43 -1.44 9.29
C PHE A 139 -21.17 -0.26 10.24
N VAL A 140 -20.92 0.95 9.68
CA VAL A 140 -20.64 2.13 10.50
C VAL A 140 -21.86 2.54 11.34
N LEU A 141 -23.05 2.52 10.78
CA LEU A 141 -24.27 2.92 11.50
C LEU A 141 -24.60 1.98 12.67
N PHE A 142 -24.47 0.65 12.50
CA PHE A 142 -24.99 -0.31 13.44
C PHE A 142 -23.93 -0.98 14.32
N THR A 143 -22.65 -0.99 13.91
CA THR A 143 -21.59 -1.67 14.69
C THR A 143 -20.43 -0.76 15.09
N SER A 144 -20.20 0.36 14.40
CA SER A 144 -19.03 1.22 14.62
C SER A 144 -19.36 2.71 14.42
N ASN A 145 -20.41 3.18 15.10
CA ASN A 145 -20.87 4.55 14.94
C ASN A 145 -19.96 5.55 15.66
N PRO A 146 -19.29 6.48 14.94
CA PRO A 146 -18.39 7.45 15.56
C PRO A 146 -19.08 8.56 16.32
N PHE A 147 -20.41 8.68 16.23
CA PHE A 147 -21.21 9.70 16.88
C PHE A 147 -21.97 9.21 18.12
N THR A 148 -21.62 8.01 18.63
CA THR A 148 -22.23 7.46 19.84
C THR A 148 -21.97 8.40 21.03
N ARG A 149 -23.03 8.67 21.81
CA ARG A 149 -22.99 9.58 22.97
C ARG A 149 -22.63 8.84 24.26
N THR A 150 -22.04 9.55 25.19
CA THR A 150 -21.65 9.07 26.54
C THR A 150 -22.69 9.33 27.61
N PHE A 151 -23.93 9.66 27.23
CA PHE A 151 -24.98 9.94 28.20
C PHE A 151 -25.24 8.79 29.19
N PRO A 152 -25.69 9.09 30.43
CA PRO A 152 -25.98 10.45 30.98
C PRO A 152 -24.73 11.21 31.44
N ASP A 153 -23.64 10.53 31.78
CA ASP A 153 -22.43 11.14 32.35
C ASP A 153 -21.31 11.18 31.30
N PHE A 154 -20.73 12.36 31.11
CA PHE A 154 -19.55 12.52 30.26
C PHE A 154 -18.38 13.02 31.11
N PRO A 155 -17.15 12.56 30.83
CA PRO A 155 -15.98 12.93 31.62
C PRO A 155 -15.58 14.39 31.37
N VAL A 156 -14.89 14.97 32.34
CA VAL A 156 -14.36 16.36 32.27
C VAL A 156 -13.25 16.43 31.20
N ASP A 157 -12.48 15.37 31.06
CA ASP A 157 -11.43 15.24 30.04
C ASP A 157 -11.44 13.83 29.45
N GLY A 158 -10.83 13.64 28.27
CA GLY A 158 -10.77 12.37 27.58
C GLY A 158 -9.50 11.58 27.87
N LYS A 159 -9.42 10.38 27.28
CA LYS A 159 -8.25 9.51 27.30
C LYS A 159 -7.22 10.02 26.30
N GLU A 160 -5.99 9.60 26.48
CA GLU A 160 -4.93 9.93 25.55
C GLU A 160 -5.02 9.09 24.27
N LEU A 161 -4.76 9.73 23.11
CA LEU A 161 -4.45 8.99 21.90
C LEU A 161 -3.23 8.09 22.16
N ASN A 162 -3.25 6.85 21.69
CA ASN A 162 -2.11 5.94 21.85
C ASN A 162 -0.79 6.68 21.46
N PRO A 163 0.22 6.71 22.34
CA PRO A 163 1.49 7.36 22.08
C PRO A 163 2.14 7.02 20.73
N LEU A 164 2.11 5.75 20.32
CA LEU A 164 2.59 5.31 19.00
C LEU A 164 1.90 6.00 17.81
N LEU A 165 0.71 6.54 18.02
CA LEU A 165 -0.07 7.25 17.02
C LEU A 165 0.15 8.77 17.06
N GLN A 166 0.90 9.29 18.06
CA GLN A 166 1.21 10.72 18.17
C GLN A 166 2.44 11.09 17.35
N ASP A 167 2.37 10.75 16.06
CA ASP A 167 3.43 10.93 15.09
C ASP A 167 2.90 11.45 13.76
N ILE A 168 3.79 12.03 12.94
CA ILE A 168 3.48 12.49 11.58
C ILE A 168 3.03 11.33 10.67
N GLY A 169 3.47 10.11 10.96
CA GLY A 169 3.05 8.89 10.27
C GLY A 169 1.55 8.67 10.35
N LEU A 170 0.91 8.90 11.50
CA LEU A 170 -0.55 8.84 11.63
C LEU A 170 -1.26 9.83 10.72
N ILE A 171 -0.70 11.01 10.51
CA ILE A 171 -1.34 12.05 9.70
C ILE A 171 -1.45 11.60 8.23
N PHE A 172 -0.40 11.00 7.67
CA PHE A 172 -0.30 10.75 6.23
C PHE A 172 -0.46 9.29 5.82
N HIS A 173 0.07 8.33 6.61
CA HIS A 173 0.08 6.91 6.20
C HIS A 173 -1.32 6.31 6.05
N PRO A 174 -2.25 6.38 7.04
CA PRO A 174 -3.55 5.74 6.91
C PRO A 174 -4.39 6.30 5.76
N PRO A 175 -4.48 7.64 5.53
CA PRO A 175 -5.18 8.18 4.38
C PRO A 175 -4.61 7.71 3.04
N LEU A 176 -3.27 7.66 2.87
CA LEU A 176 -2.64 7.19 1.64
C LEU A 176 -2.88 5.70 1.42
N LEU A 177 -2.75 4.89 2.46
CA LEU A 177 -3.01 3.45 2.40
C LEU A 177 -4.46 3.17 2.01
N TYR A 178 -5.42 3.85 2.63
CA TYR A 178 -6.84 3.69 2.33
C TYR A 178 -7.22 4.19 0.94
N MET A 179 -6.60 5.26 0.45
CA MET A 179 -6.76 5.67 -0.96
C MET A 179 -6.43 4.52 -1.91
N GLY A 180 -5.36 3.77 -1.65
CA GLY A 180 -4.99 2.59 -2.44
C GLY A 180 -5.98 1.44 -2.28
N TYR A 181 -6.28 1.06 -1.05
CA TYR A 181 -7.20 -0.03 -0.71
C TYR A 181 -8.58 0.18 -1.34
N VAL A 182 -9.18 1.32 -1.04
CA VAL A 182 -10.51 1.67 -1.53
C VAL A 182 -10.51 1.85 -3.04
N GLY A 183 -9.41 2.34 -3.62
CA GLY A 183 -9.29 2.56 -5.05
C GLY A 183 -9.46 1.28 -5.89
N PHE A 184 -9.10 0.11 -5.37
CA PHE A 184 -9.32 -1.17 -6.06
C PHE A 184 -10.81 -1.53 -6.21
N SER A 185 -11.71 -0.92 -5.44
CA SER A 185 -13.16 -1.03 -5.66
C SER A 185 -13.60 -0.52 -7.03
N VAL A 186 -12.87 0.45 -7.59
CA VAL A 186 -13.17 0.98 -8.94
C VAL A 186 -12.84 -0.07 -10.00
N ALA A 187 -11.65 -0.70 -9.93
CA ALA A 187 -11.28 -1.78 -10.86
C ALA A 187 -12.25 -2.96 -10.77
N PHE A 188 -12.65 -3.32 -9.55
CA PHE A 188 -13.68 -4.31 -9.27
C PHE A 188 -15.01 -3.92 -9.91
N ALA A 189 -15.50 -2.70 -9.67
CA ALA A 189 -16.78 -2.24 -10.20
C ALA A 189 -16.82 -2.22 -11.74
N PHE A 190 -15.73 -1.80 -12.40
CA PHE A 190 -15.59 -1.91 -13.86
C PHE A 190 -15.65 -3.37 -14.34
N SER A 191 -15.04 -4.30 -13.61
CA SER A 191 -15.02 -5.72 -13.96
C SER A 191 -16.40 -6.35 -13.80
N ILE A 192 -17.09 -6.10 -12.70
CA ILE A 192 -18.45 -6.58 -12.46
C ILE A 192 -19.45 -5.99 -13.49
N ALA A 193 -19.36 -4.68 -13.76
CA ALA A 193 -20.20 -4.02 -14.78
C ALA A 193 -20.02 -4.66 -16.16
N SER A 194 -18.79 -5.00 -16.53
CA SER A 194 -18.48 -5.65 -17.81
C SER A 194 -18.94 -7.12 -17.85
N LEU A 195 -18.87 -7.85 -16.72
CA LEU A 195 -19.44 -9.19 -16.61
C LEU A 195 -20.96 -9.16 -16.77
N MET A 196 -21.65 -8.21 -16.14
CA MET A 196 -23.12 -8.06 -16.26
C MET A 196 -23.56 -7.87 -17.71
N THR A 197 -22.80 -7.12 -18.49
CA THR A 197 -23.12 -6.84 -19.90
C THR A 197 -22.59 -7.87 -20.89
N GLY A 198 -21.66 -8.74 -20.48
CA GLY A 198 -20.91 -9.62 -21.40
C GLY A 198 -19.91 -8.88 -22.30
N LYS A 199 -19.77 -7.55 -22.16
CA LYS A 199 -18.89 -6.69 -22.97
C LYS A 199 -17.51 -6.55 -22.34
N LEU A 200 -16.70 -7.59 -22.46
CA LEU A 200 -15.30 -7.62 -22.05
C LEU A 200 -14.39 -7.40 -23.28
N ASP A 201 -14.27 -6.16 -23.70
CA ASP A 201 -13.47 -5.77 -24.86
C ASP A 201 -12.16 -5.04 -24.44
N THR A 202 -11.40 -4.59 -25.42
CA THR A 202 -10.17 -3.83 -25.20
C THR A 202 -10.46 -2.42 -24.64
N ALA A 203 -11.66 -1.89 -24.89
CA ALA A 203 -12.06 -0.58 -24.39
C ALA A 203 -12.29 -0.61 -22.86
N TRP A 204 -12.93 -1.67 -22.35
CA TRP A 204 -13.07 -1.88 -20.91
C TRP A 204 -11.71 -1.88 -20.17
N ALA A 205 -10.73 -2.64 -20.68
CA ALA A 205 -9.40 -2.69 -20.09
C ALA A 205 -8.72 -1.30 -20.09
N ARG A 206 -8.91 -0.54 -21.19
CA ARG A 206 -8.40 0.84 -21.31
C ARG A 206 -9.06 1.79 -20.30
N TRP A 207 -10.34 1.65 -20.05
CA TRP A 207 -11.06 2.49 -19.10
C TRP A 207 -10.69 2.19 -17.65
N SER A 208 -10.53 0.92 -17.31
CA SER A 208 -10.19 0.47 -15.96
C SER A 208 -8.75 0.78 -15.57
N ARG A 209 -7.81 0.74 -16.52
CA ARG A 209 -6.36 0.81 -16.27
C ARG A 209 -5.89 2.06 -15.53
N PRO A 210 -6.31 3.30 -15.85
CA PRO A 210 -5.88 4.50 -15.11
C PRO A 210 -6.31 4.48 -13.65
N TRP A 211 -7.51 3.97 -13.35
CA TRP A 211 -8.04 3.84 -11.99
C TRP A 211 -7.26 2.81 -11.18
N THR A 212 -7.00 1.65 -11.79
CA THR A 212 -6.18 0.61 -11.18
C THR A 212 -4.76 1.12 -10.89
N MET A 213 -4.19 1.89 -11.82
CA MET A 213 -2.86 2.50 -11.64
C MET A 213 -2.86 3.51 -10.49
N ALA A 214 -3.88 4.36 -10.39
CA ALA A 214 -4.02 5.32 -9.29
C ALA A 214 -4.14 4.60 -7.94
N ALA A 215 -4.98 3.57 -7.84
CA ALA A 215 -5.11 2.75 -6.64
C ALA A 215 -3.76 2.11 -6.24
N TRP A 216 -3.05 1.53 -7.21
CA TRP A 216 -1.74 0.92 -6.99
C TRP A 216 -0.68 1.93 -6.55
N VAL A 217 -0.67 3.14 -7.11
CA VAL A 217 0.24 4.22 -6.70
C VAL A 217 0.00 4.62 -5.23
N PHE A 218 -1.25 4.87 -4.86
CA PHE A 218 -1.57 5.22 -3.48
C PHE A 218 -1.24 4.09 -2.50
N LEU A 219 -1.51 2.83 -2.88
CA LEU A 219 -1.15 1.69 -2.05
C LEU A 219 0.37 1.54 -1.91
N THR A 220 1.14 1.75 -2.99
CA THR A 220 2.61 1.77 -2.94
C THR A 220 3.12 2.84 -1.98
N LEU A 221 2.60 4.08 -2.08
CA LEU A 221 2.98 5.17 -1.18
C LEU A 221 2.57 4.87 0.27
N GLY A 222 1.39 4.29 0.48
CA GLY A 222 0.92 3.88 1.79
C GLY A 222 1.85 2.85 2.44
N ILE A 223 2.21 1.77 1.72
CA ILE A 223 3.13 0.74 2.20
C ILE A 223 4.52 1.32 2.49
N VAL A 224 5.06 2.13 1.58
CA VAL A 224 6.37 2.77 1.74
C VAL A 224 6.40 3.65 2.98
N LEU A 225 5.39 4.48 3.17
CA LEU A 225 5.32 5.40 4.31
C LEU A 225 5.10 4.64 5.63
N GLY A 226 4.30 3.57 5.64
CA GLY A 226 4.11 2.73 6.83
C GLY A 226 5.37 2.00 7.23
N SER A 227 6.10 1.45 6.26
CA SER A 227 7.38 0.78 6.52
C SER A 227 8.47 1.75 7.02
N TRP A 228 8.47 2.99 6.52
CA TRP A 228 9.35 4.04 7.01
C TRP A 228 8.95 4.49 8.44
N TRP A 229 7.64 4.61 8.71
CA TRP A 229 7.11 4.93 10.04
C TRP A 229 7.49 3.86 11.06
N ALA A 230 7.31 2.58 10.75
CA ALA A 230 7.74 1.49 11.62
C ALA A 230 9.24 1.54 11.96
N TYR A 231 10.08 1.93 11.00
CA TYR A 231 11.52 2.00 11.14
C TYR A 231 11.98 3.03 12.19
N TYR A 232 11.41 4.23 12.19
CA TYR A 232 11.87 5.27 13.13
C TYR A 232 11.06 5.30 14.41
N GLU A 233 9.79 4.86 14.42
CA GLU A 233 8.89 5.00 15.56
C GLU A 233 8.99 3.86 16.56
N LEU A 234 9.12 2.61 16.11
CA LEU A 234 9.08 1.46 17.00
C LEU A 234 10.34 1.26 17.85
N GLY A 235 11.43 1.96 17.55
CA GLY A 235 12.70 1.86 18.28
C GLY A 235 13.45 0.54 18.07
N TRP A 236 12.96 -0.33 17.19
CA TRP A 236 13.56 -1.65 16.91
C TRP A 236 14.46 -1.65 15.66
N GLY A 237 14.53 -0.53 14.93
CA GLY A 237 15.33 -0.39 13.71
C GLY A 237 14.95 -1.32 12.57
N GLY A 238 13.79 -1.98 12.64
CA GLY A 238 13.22 -2.79 11.56
C GLY A 238 12.30 -1.96 10.67
N TRP A 239 12.18 -2.33 9.41
CA TRP A 239 11.35 -1.63 8.43
C TRP A 239 10.20 -2.50 7.91
N TRP A 240 10.24 -3.82 8.08
CA TRP A 240 9.22 -4.80 7.70
C TRP A 240 9.36 -6.06 8.56
N PHE A 241 8.30 -6.49 9.18
CA PHE A 241 8.31 -7.59 10.16
C PHE A 241 7.52 -8.81 9.70
N TRP A 242 6.94 -8.77 8.49
CA TRP A 242 5.98 -9.76 8.03
C TRP A 242 4.79 -9.91 8.99
N ASP A 243 4.46 -8.84 9.68
CA ASP A 243 3.28 -8.76 10.52
C ASP A 243 2.01 -9.05 9.69
N PRO A 244 1.00 -9.74 10.24
CA PRO A 244 -0.23 -10.02 9.51
C PRO A 244 -0.93 -8.81 8.92
N VAL A 245 -0.82 -7.62 9.52
CA VAL A 245 -1.40 -6.39 9.00
C VAL A 245 -0.56 -5.81 7.86
N GLU A 246 0.76 -5.86 7.96
CA GLU A 246 1.68 -5.55 6.85
C GLU A 246 1.39 -6.46 5.65
N ASN A 247 1.32 -7.76 5.89
CA ASN A 247 0.98 -8.77 4.88
C ASN A 247 -0.38 -8.49 4.23
N ALA A 248 -1.39 -8.10 5.04
CA ALA A 248 -2.71 -7.73 4.55
C ALA A 248 -2.66 -6.55 3.56
N SER A 249 -1.71 -5.61 3.72
CA SER A 249 -1.51 -4.51 2.77
C SER A 249 -0.75 -4.94 1.51
N PHE A 250 0.17 -5.87 1.65
CA PHE A 250 1.03 -6.34 0.57
C PHE A 250 0.33 -7.28 -0.41
N MET A 251 -0.59 -8.11 0.07
CA MET A 251 -1.37 -9.03 -0.78
C MET A 251 -2.15 -8.32 -1.92
N PRO A 252 -2.97 -7.28 -1.66
CA PRO A 252 -3.64 -6.56 -2.74
C PRO A 252 -2.68 -5.77 -3.62
N TRP A 253 -1.50 -5.38 -3.14
CA TRP A 253 -0.45 -4.78 -3.96
C TRP A 253 0.11 -5.77 -4.99
N LEU A 254 0.38 -7.03 -4.60
CA LEU A 254 0.80 -8.10 -5.49
C LEU A 254 -0.26 -8.41 -6.55
N ALA A 255 -1.53 -8.58 -6.11
CA ALA A 255 -2.66 -8.79 -7.03
C ALA A 255 -2.87 -7.61 -7.97
N GLY A 256 -2.74 -6.38 -7.46
CA GLY A 256 -2.84 -5.14 -8.25
C GLY A 256 -1.73 -5.02 -9.29
N THR A 257 -0.50 -5.43 -8.95
CA THR A 257 0.63 -5.48 -9.89
C THR A 257 0.36 -6.48 -11.03
N ALA A 258 -0.10 -7.68 -10.70
CA ALA A 258 -0.52 -8.68 -11.69
C ALA A 258 -1.68 -8.17 -12.56
N LEU A 259 -2.66 -7.49 -11.94
CA LEU A 259 -3.79 -6.89 -12.65
C LEU A 259 -3.35 -5.80 -13.65
N LEU A 260 -2.41 -4.94 -13.29
CA LEU A 260 -1.87 -3.90 -14.18
C LEU A 260 -1.19 -4.51 -15.42
N HIS A 261 -0.42 -5.58 -15.23
CA HIS A 261 0.21 -6.30 -16.32
C HIS A 261 -0.84 -7.00 -17.21
N SER A 262 -1.83 -7.64 -16.60
CA SER A 262 -2.93 -8.30 -17.31
C SER A 262 -3.80 -7.31 -18.09
N LEU A 263 -4.14 -6.15 -17.51
CA LEU A 263 -4.84 -5.06 -18.19
C LEU A 263 -4.06 -4.54 -19.41
N ALA A 264 -2.72 -4.48 -19.33
CA ALA A 264 -1.89 -4.07 -20.46
C ALA A 264 -1.95 -5.06 -21.62
N VAL A 265 -2.00 -6.37 -21.33
CA VAL A 265 -2.18 -7.42 -22.35
C VAL A 265 -3.60 -7.36 -22.92
N THR A 266 -4.61 -7.27 -22.08
CA THR A 266 -6.02 -7.19 -22.51
C THR A 266 -6.28 -5.96 -23.38
N GLU A 267 -5.77 -4.80 -22.99
CA GLU A 267 -5.90 -3.55 -23.78
C GLU A 267 -5.26 -3.66 -25.16
N LYS A 268 -4.05 -4.23 -25.24
CA LYS A 268 -3.27 -4.24 -26.48
C LYS A 268 -3.57 -5.43 -27.38
N ARG A 269 -4.02 -6.55 -26.83
CA ARG A 269 -4.11 -7.84 -27.53
C ARG A 269 -5.49 -8.49 -27.46
N GLY A 270 -6.34 -8.10 -26.52
CA GLY A 270 -7.62 -8.76 -26.27
C GLY A 270 -7.47 -10.15 -25.65
N SER A 271 -6.25 -10.49 -25.17
CA SER A 271 -5.95 -11.74 -24.45
C SER A 271 -6.11 -11.54 -22.93
N PHE A 272 -6.14 -12.62 -22.14
CA PHE A 272 -6.21 -12.65 -20.67
C PHE A 272 -7.47 -12.03 -20.06
N LYS A 273 -8.55 -11.86 -20.81
CA LYS A 273 -9.76 -11.18 -20.33
C LYS A 273 -10.33 -11.82 -19.05
N ALA A 274 -10.51 -13.16 -19.06
CA ALA A 274 -11.01 -13.91 -17.91
C ALA A 274 -10.09 -13.75 -16.70
N TRP A 275 -8.79 -13.88 -16.91
CA TRP A 275 -7.77 -13.70 -15.88
C TRP A 275 -7.76 -12.29 -15.31
N THR A 276 -7.87 -11.26 -16.16
CA THR A 276 -7.94 -9.86 -15.75
C THR A 276 -9.14 -9.58 -14.86
N VAL A 277 -10.30 -10.15 -15.16
CA VAL A 277 -11.50 -10.03 -14.32
C VAL A 277 -11.28 -10.71 -12.96
N LEU A 278 -10.73 -11.93 -12.95
CA LEU A 278 -10.43 -12.63 -11.69
C LEU A 278 -9.44 -11.85 -10.82
N LEU A 279 -8.39 -11.27 -11.43
CA LEU A 279 -7.43 -10.44 -10.69
C LEU A 279 -8.06 -9.17 -10.13
N ALA A 280 -9.01 -8.54 -10.83
CA ALA A 280 -9.72 -7.38 -10.31
C ALA A 280 -10.65 -7.74 -9.14
N ILE A 281 -11.35 -8.87 -9.23
CA ILE A 281 -12.15 -9.42 -8.11
C ILE A 281 -11.23 -9.73 -6.93
N LEU A 282 -10.12 -10.42 -7.18
CA LEU A 282 -9.17 -10.83 -6.14
C LEU A 282 -8.53 -9.63 -5.43
N ALA A 283 -8.07 -8.61 -6.18
CA ALA A 283 -7.42 -7.44 -5.59
C ALA A 283 -8.34 -6.72 -4.59
N PHE A 284 -9.61 -6.51 -4.95
CA PHE A 284 -10.58 -5.90 -4.03
C PHE A 284 -10.98 -6.86 -2.90
N SER A 285 -11.13 -8.14 -3.18
CA SER A 285 -11.41 -9.15 -2.14
C SER A 285 -10.32 -9.20 -1.08
N LEU A 286 -9.05 -9.06 -1.47
CA LEU A 286 -7.93 -8.99 -0.54
C LEU A 286 -7.92 -7.68 0.28
N CYS A 287 -8.40 -6.57 -0.27
CA CYS A 287 -8.62 -5.35 0.52
C CYS A 287 -9.71 -5.56 1.59
N LEU A 288 -10.80 -6.26 1.26
CA LEU A 288 -11.84 -6.63 2.23
C LEU A 288 -11.31 -7.64 3.26
N LEU A 289 -10.52 -8.63 2.84
CA LEU A 289 -9.87 -9.58 3.74
C LEU A 289 -8.93 -8.85 4.71
N GLY A 290 -8.11 -7.91 4.21
CA GLY A 290 -7.25 -7.07 5.06
C GLY A 290 -8.06 -6.27 6.07
N THR A 291 -9.18 -5.68 5.64
CA THR A 291 -10.11 -4.98 6.53
C THR A 291 -10.66 -5.92 7.60
N PHE A 292 -11.03 -7.16 7.25
CA PHE A 292 -11.45 -8.18 8.21
C PHE A 292 -10.34 -8.51 9.20
N LEU A 293 -9.14 -8.81 8.73
CA LEU A 293 -8.02 -9.20 9.57
C LEU A 293 -7.69 -8.13 10.62
N VAL A 294 -7.62 -6.87 10.21
CA VAL A 294 -7.31 -5.73 11.10
C VAL A 294 -8.45 -5.46 12.10
N ARG A 295 -9.71 -5.71 11.74
CA ARG A 295 -10.89 -5.31 12.52
C ARG A 295 -11.48 -6.41 13.40
N SER A 296 -11.18 -7.67 13.10
CA SER A 296 -11.74 -8.82 13.85
C SER A 296 -11.10 -9.01 15.21
N GLY A 297 -9.92 -8.41 15.46
CA GLY A 297 -9.14 -8.65 16.68
C GLY A 297 -8.66 -10.09 16.83
N ILE A 298 -8.73 -10.90 15.76
CA ILE A 298 -8.27 -12.30 15.77
C ILE A 298 -6.74 -12.37 15.70
N LEU A 299 -6.11 -11.33 15.15
CA LEU A 299 -4.66 -11.24 14.97
C LEU A 299 -3.98 -10.62 16.18
N VAL A 300 -2.82 -11.16 16.54
CA VAL A 300 -1.86 -10.50 17.43
C VAL A 300 -0.92 -9.66 16.54
N SER A 301 -1.05 -8.34 16.60
CA SER A 301 -0.27 -7.38 15.82
C SER A 301 -0.19 -6.05 16.57
N VAL A 302 0.92 -5.32 16.42
CA VAL A 302 1.05 -3.95 16.91
C VAL A 302 0.07 -2.98 16.23
N HIS A 303 -0.46 -3.36 15.08
CA HIS A 303 -1.45 -2.61 14.30
C HIS A 303 -2.90 -3.05 14.57
N ALA A 304 -3.10 -4.11 15.38
CA ALA A 304 -4.44 -4.62 15.63
C ALA A 304 -5.17 -3.71 16.62
N PHE A 305 -6.42 -3.41 16.30
CA PHE A 305 -7.33 -2.77 17.23
C PHE A 305 -7.84 -3.80 18.27
N ALA A 306 -8.49 -3.30 19.34
CA ALA A 306 -9.10 -4.18 20.33
C ALA A 306 -10.02 -5.23 19.68
N SER A 307 -10.02 -6.44 20.22
CA SER A 307 -10.82 -7.55 19.71
C SER A 307 -12.32 -7.27 19.87
N ASP A 308 -13.06 -7.32 18.77
CA ASP A 308 -14.51 -7.22 18.76
C ASP A 308 -15.09 -8.26 17.80
N PRO A 309 -15.55 -9.42 18.33
CA PRO A 309 -16.08 -10.50 17.52
C PRO A 309 -17.28 -10.09 16.64
N THR A 310 -18.11 -9.16 17.12
CA THR A 310 -19.30 -8.71 16.37
C THR A 310 -18.89 -7.97 15.11
N ARG A 311 -17.92 -7.08 15.21
CA ARG A 311 -17.35 -6.36 14.05
C ARG A 311 -16.69 -7.32 13.07
N GLY A 312 -15.92 -8.29 13.59
CA GLY A 312 -15.29 -9.32 12.77
C GLY A 312 -16.30 -10.14 11.98
N LEU A 313 -17.36 -10.62 12.64
CA LEU A 313 -18.39 -11.43 12.00
C LEU A 313 -19.12 -10.67 10.88
N TYR A 314 -19.45 -9.39 11.11
CA TYR A 314 -20.08 -8.57 10.08
C TYR A 314 -19.19 -8.45 8.82
N VAL A 315 -17.91 -8.09 8.99
CA VAL A 315 -17.00 -7.93 7.85
C VAL A 315 -16.77 -9.25 7.13
N LEU A 316 -16.71 -10.37 7.86
CA LEU A 316 -16.63 -11.70 7.27
C LEU A 316 -17.86 -12.04 6.43
N ALA A 317 -19.07 -11.79 6.96
CA ALA A 317 -20.31 -12.00 6.22
C ALA A 317 -20.37 -11.13 4.95
N TYR A 318 -19.97 -9.87 5.06
CA TYR A 318 -19.91 -8.96 3.93
C TYR A 318 -18.89 -9.43 2.87
N LEU A 319 -17.72 -9.88 3.29
CA LEU A 319 -16.70 -10.46 2.42
C LEU A 319 -17.24 -11.70 1.67
N ILE A 320 -17.92 -12.60 2.35
CA ILE A 320 -18.55 -13.78 1.74
C ILE A 320 -19.57 -13.36 0.67
N VAL A 321 -20.41 -12.37 0.94
CA VAL A 321 -21.41 -11.87 0.00
C VAL A 321 -20.73 -11.26 -1.24
N VAL A 322 -19.71 -10.41 -1.05
CA VAL A 322 -19.02 -9.75 -2.16
C VAL A 322 -18.25 -10.76 -3.02
N ILE A 323 -17.45 -11.62 -2.39
CA ILE A 323 -16.67 -12.65 -3.11
C ILE A 323 -17.60 -13.69 -3.73
N GLY A 324 -18.51 -14.24 -2.95
CA GLY A 324 -19.43 -15.27 -3.41
C GLY A 324 -20.31 -14.78 -4.56
N GLY A 325 -20.89 -13.58 -4.44
CA GLY A 325 -21.68 -12.95 -5.50
C GLY A 325 -20.87 -12.70 -6.77
N SER A 326 -19.64 -12.20 -6.61
CA SER A 326 -18.75 -11.91 -7.75
C SER A 326 -18.30 -13.18 -8.48
N LEU A 327 -17.90 -14.21 -7.75
CA LEU A 327 -17.49 -15.50 -8.32
C LEU A 327 -18.67 -16.25 -8.94
N THR A 328 -19.86 -16.16 -8.34
CA THR A 328 -21.10 -16.73 -8.92
C THR A 328 -21.43 -16.04 -10.25
N LEU A 329 -21.37 -14.71 -10.30
CA LEU A 329 -21.56 -13.95 -11.54
C LEU A 329 -20.49 -14.33 -12.58
N TYR A 330 -19.23 -14.44 -12.15
CA TYR A 330 -18.15 -14.87 -13.01
C TYR A 330 -18.38 -16.29 -13.56
N ALA A 331 -18.78 -17.25 -12.73
CA ALA A 331 -19.06 -18.62 -13.16
C ALA A 331 -20.22 -18.66 -14.19
N TYR A 332 -21.28 -17.88 -13.94
CA TYR A 332 -22.44 -17.81 -14.83
C TYR A 332 -22.12 -17.15 -16.18
N LYS A 333 -21.32 -16.09 -16.19
CA LYS A 333 -20.97 -15.31 -17.39
C LYS A 333 -19.63 -15.70 -18.01
N GLY A 334 -18.81 -16.49 -17.34
CA GLY A 334 -17.43 -16.80 -17.73
C GLY A 334 -17.33 -17.50 -19.10
N SER A 335 -18.30 -18.36 -19.45
CA SER A 335 -18.37 -19.02 -20.76
C SER A 335 -18.53 -18.05 -21.95
N GLN A 336 -19.02 -16.85 -21.69
CA GLN A 336 -19.18 -15.79 -22.70
C GLN A 336 -17.89 -14.98 -22.92
N ILE A 337 -16.89 -15.15 -22.04
CA ILE A 337 -15.61 -14.45 -22.13
C ILE A 337 -14.72 -15.12 -23.17
N ARG A 338 -14.71 -14.56 -24.39
CA ARG A 338 -13.82 -15.04 -25.45
C ARG A 338 -12.53 -14.23 -25.45
N SER A 339 -11.41 -14.88 -25.15
CA SER A 339 -10.06 -14.33 -25.34
C SER A 339 -9.52 -14.71 -26.71
N ARG A 340 -8.77 -13.81 -27.35
CA ARG A 340 -8.01 -14.12 -28.57
C ARG A 340 -6.65 -14.66 -28.13
N ASP A 341 -6.40 -15.92 -28.34
CA ASP A 341 -5.16 -16.57 -27.93
C ASP A 341 -4.34 -16.93 -29.21
N ASN A 342 -3.53 -15.98 -29.66
CA ASN A 342 -2.64 -16.10 -30.81
C ASN A 342 -1.18 -15.81 -30.43
N ALA A 343 -0.81 -15.97 -29.16
CA ALA A 343 0.54 -15.74 -28.67
C ALA A 343 1.38 -17.02 -28.83
N GLU A 344 2.57 -16.90 -29.39
CA GLU A 344 3.54 -18.00 -29.40
C GLU A 344 4.19 -18.14 -28.00
N ARG A 345 4.78 -19.32 -27.74
CA ARG A 345 5.43 -19.62 -26.45
C ARG A 345 6.50 -18.59 -26.07
N TYR A 346 7.25 -18.08 -27.05
CA TYR A 346 8.23 -17.02 -26.84
C TYR A 346 7.67 -15.69 -27.33
N SER A 347 6.99 -15.00 -26.45
CA SER A 347 6.33 -13.72 -26.71
C SER A 347 6.25 -12.90 -25.41
N ARG A 348 6.05 -11.60 -25.53
CA ARG A 348 5.84 -10.73 -24.34
C ARG A 348 4.61 -11.16 -23.53
N GLU A 349 3.57 -11.63 -24.19
CA GLU A 349 2.35 -12.15 -23.55
C GLU A 349 2.67 -13.33 -22.64
N SER A 350 3.44 -14.30 -23.11
CA SER A 350 3.83 -15.49 -22.35
C SER A 350 4.73 -15.15 -21.16
N LEU A 351 5.66 -14.18 -21.33
CA LEU A 351 6.51 -13.72 -20.23
C LEU A 351 5.68 -12.95 -19.17
N LEU A 352 4.69 -12.15 -19.60
CA LEU A 352 3.77 -11.47 -18.68
C LEU A 352 2.84 -12.45 -17.96
N LEU A 353 2.44 -13.56 -18.60
CA LEU A 353 1.70 -14.64 -17.93
C LEU A 353 2.57 -15.29 -16.85
N LEU A 354 3.82 -15.65 -17.19
CA LEU A 354 4.74 -16.23 -16.22
C LEU A 354 5.03 -15.27 -15.04
N ASN A 355 5.21 -13.99 -15.35
CA ASN A 355 5.33 -12.93 -14.33
C ASN A 355 4.09 -12.90 -13.40
N ASN A 356 2.88 -12.97 -13.95
CA ASN A 356 1.65 -13.03 -13.15
C ASN A 356 1.58 -14.30 -12.31
N ILE A 357 2.03 -15.44 -12.82
CA ILE A 357 2.08 -16.69 -12.06
C ILE A 357 3.02 -16.53 -10.85
N LEU A 358 4.21 -15.96 -11.03
CA LEU A 358 5.14 -15.73 -9.92
C LEU A 358 4.57 -14.77 -8.88
N LEU A 359 3.95 -13.67 -9.31
CA LEU A 359 3.27 -12.73 -8.38
C LEU A 359 2.14 -13.41 -7.60
N MET A 360 1.36 -14.26 -8.27
CA MET A 360 0.28 -15.01 -7.61
C MET A 360 0.83 -16.10 -6.67
N THR A 361 1.95 -16.72 -7.02
CA THR A 361 2.65 -17.66 -6.12
C THR A 361 3.15 -16.94 -4.86
N ALA A 362 3.77 -15.77 -5.02
CA ALA A 362 4.19 -14.93 -3.89
C ALA A 362 2.99 -14.53 -3.02
N LEU A 363 1.88 -14.12 -3.65
CA LEU A 363 0.64 -13.81 -2.94
C LEU A 363 0.11 -15.02 -2.16
N CYS A 364 0.09 -16.21 -2.75
CA CYS A 364 -0.35 -17.43 -2.08
C CYS A 364 0.54 -17.77 -0.89
N VAL A 365 1.85 -17.61 -0.99
CA VAL A 365 2.79 -17.80 0.12
C VAL A 365 2.47 -16.83 1.27
N VAL A 366 2.25 -15.54 0.97
CA VAL A 366 1.90 -14.55 2.00
C VAL A 366 0.55 -14.87 2.63
N LEU A 367 -0.46 -15.18 1.81
CA LEU A 367 -1.81 -15.51 2.27
C LEU A 367 -1.82 -16.73 3.20
N LEU A 368 -1.21 -17.82 2.74
CA LEU A 368 -1.15 -19.07 3.52
C LEU A 368 -0.31 -18.89 4.79
N GLY A 369 0.87 -18.26 4.69
CA GLY A 369 1.72 -18.00 5.85
C GLY A 369 1.05 -17.11 6.90
N THR A 370 0.20 -16.17 6.47
CA THR A 370 -0.54 -15.27 7.38
C THR A 370 -1.76 -15.95 8.01
N LEU A 371 -2.52 -16.73 7.21
CA LEU A 371 -3.78 -17.33 7.69
C LEU A 371 -3.58 -18.67 8.39
N LEU A 372 -2.57 -19.46 8.03
CA LEU A 372 -2.37 -20.80 8.59
C LEU A 372 -2.26 -20.81 10.10
N PRO A 373 -1.51 -19.90 10.78
CA PRO A 373 -1.49 -19.85 12.24
C PRO A 373 -2.87 -19.63 12.86
N LEU A 374 -3.70 -18.80 12.22
CA LEU A 374 -5.07 -18.53 12.69
C LEU A 374 -5.97 -19.75 12.57
N VAL A 375 -5.96 -20.38 11.38
CA VAL A 375 -6.77 -21.58 11.12
C VAL A 375 -6.36 -22.71 12.06
N HIS A 376 -5.06 -22.92 12.25
CA HIS A 376 -4.51 -23.94 13.14
C HIS A 376 -4.99 -23.77 14.59
N LYS A 377 -4.95 -22.51 15.09
CA LYS A 377 -5.44 -22.16 16.43
C LYS A 377 -6.94 -22.37 16.56
N GLN A 378 -7.73 -21.94 15.55
CA GLN A 378 -9.20 -22.05 15.57
C GLN A 378 -9.69 -23.51 15.51
N LEU A 379 -8.93 -24.39 14.85
CA LEU A 379 -9.22 -25.84 14.80
C LEU A 379 -8.78 -26.59 16.06
N GLY A 380 -8.23 -25.91 17.07
CA GLY A 380 -7.75 -26.53 18.31
C GLY A 380 -6.48 -27.37 18.15
N LEU A 381 -5.74 -27.19 17.05
CA LEU A 381 -4.50 -27.92 16.76
C LEU A 381 -3.25 -27.35 17.47
N GLY A 382 -3.45 -26.34 18.31
CA GLY A 382 -2.39 -25.64 19.02
C GLY A 382 -1.98 -24.32 18.32
N SER A 383 -0.94 -23.65 18.84
CA SER A 383 -0.41 -22.41 18.25
C SER A 383 0.86 -22.71 17.46
N ILE A 384 0.90 -22.25 16.21
CA ILE A 384 2.11 -22.23 15.38
C ILE A 384 2.47 -20.78 15.05
N SER A 385 3.74 -20.50 14.82
CA SER A 385 4.23 -19.19 14.39
C SER A 385 4.96 -19.33 13.06
N ILE A 386 4.59 -18.50 12.10
CA ILE A 386 5.26 -18.37 10.80
C ILE A 386 5.80 -16.93 10.75
N GLY A 387 7.12 -16.80 10.84
CA GLY A 387 7.79 -15.50 10.94
C GLY A 387 8.66 -15.15 9.73
N ALA A 388 9.42 -14.07 9.86
CA ALA A 388 10.26 -13.50 8.82
C ALA A 388 11.17 -14.52 8.09
N PRO A 389 11.85 -15.48 8.76
CA PRO A 389 12.72 -16.43 8.06
C PRO A 389 12.02 -17.25 6.97
N PHE A 390 10.75 -17.62 7.20
CA PHE A 390 9.96 -18.35 6.20
C PHE A 390 9.66 -17.47 4.99
N PHE A 391 9.15 -16.27 5.23
CA PHE A 391 8.77 -15.36 4.14
C PHE A 391 10.00 -14.89 3.35
N ASP A 392 11.10 -14.55 4.02
CA ASP A 392 12.33 -14.10 3.38
C ASP A 392 12.90 -15.17 2.44
N GLN A 393 12.92 -16.44 2.87
CA GLN A 393 13.39 -17.55 2.03
C GLN A 393 12.47 -17.77 0.82
N MET A 394 11.15 -17.81 1.04
CA MET A 394 10.20 -18.00 -0.05
C MET A 394 10.25 -16.87 -1.07
N PHE A 395 10.36 -15.61 -0.60
CA PHE A 395 10.50 -14.46 -1.48
C PHE A 395 11.82 -14.48 -2.26
N LEU A 396 12.93 -14.86 -1.65
CA LEU A 396 14.20 -14.97 -2.36
C LEU A 396 14.12 -15.96 -3.53
N ILE A 397 13.48 -17.13 -3.31
CA ILE A 397 13.28 -18.16 -4.34
C ILE A 397 12.39 -17.66 -5.48
N ILE A 398 11.27 -17.00 -5.15
CA ILE A 398 10.27 -16.56 -6.14
C ILE A 398 10.75 -15.30 -6.88
N MET A 399 11.36 -14.36 -6.18
CA MET A 399 11.78 -13.08 -6.75
C MET A 399 13.03 -13.17 -7.62
N THR A 400 13.85 -14.21 -7.46
CA THR A 400 15.03 -14.42 -8.34
C THR A 400 14.60 -14.64 -9.81
N PRO A 401 13.76 -15.62 -10.18
CA PRO A 401 13.26 -15.73 -11.54
C PRO A 401 12.38 -14.55 -11.96
N PHE A 402 11.64 -13.94 -11.02
CA PHE A 402 10.85 -12.73 -11.30
C PHE A 402 11.73 -11.57 -11.79
N ALA A 403 12.88 -11.33 -11.16
CA ALA A 403 13.82 -10.28 -11.54
C ALA A 403 14.37 -10.48 -12.98
N LEU A 404 14.65 -11.74 -13.36
CA LEU A 404 15.03 -12.06 -14.73
C LEU A 404 13.91 -11.72 -15.72
N LEU A 405 12.67 -12.08 -15.42
CA LEU A 405 11.52 -11.74 -16.27
C LEU A 405 11.29 -10.24 -16.35
N LEU A 406 11.47 -9.51 -15.24
CA LEU A 406 11.31 -8.07 -15.19
C LEU A 406 12.33 -7.35 -16.08
N GLY A 407 13.57 -7.85 -16.14
CA GLY A 407 14.59 -7.34 -17.04
C GLY A 407 14.35 -7.73 -18.50
N ILE A 408 14.09 -9.01 -18.80
CA ILE A 408 13.97 -9.55 -20.16
C ILE A 408 12.64 -9.17 -20.82
N GLY A 409 11.54 -9.18 -20.08
CA GLY A 409 10.18 -9.00 -20.62
C GLY A 409 9.98 -7.77 -21.50
N PRO A 410 10.47 -6.58 -21.13
CA PRO A 410 10.37 -5.37 -21.95
C PRO A 410 11.09 -5.46 -23.31
N LEU A 411 12.11 -6.28 -23.44
CA LEU A 411 12.87 -6.48 -24.68
C LEU A 411 12.12 -7.33 -25.71
N VAL A 412 11.32 -8.28 -25.24
CA VAL A 412 10.62 -9.24 -26.12
C VAL A 412 9.44 -8.58 -26.81
N LYS A 413 9.22 -8.91 -28.10
CA LYS A 413 8.10 -8.39 -28.91
C LYS A 413 6.78 -9.07 -28.57
N TRP A 414 5.69 -8.39 -28.91
CA TRP A 414 4.34 -8.94 -28.82
C TRP A 414 4.09 -10.03 -29.88
N ARG A 415 3.28 -11.03 -29.57
CA ARG A 415 2.85 -12.18 -30.35
C ARG A 415 3.95 -13.19 -30.60
N ARG A 416 5.09 -12.78 -31.13
CA ARG A 416 6.20 -13.65 -31.55
C ARG A 416 7.52 -12.90 -31.46
N ASP A 417 8.52 -13.56 -30.92
CA ASP A 417 9.90 -13.12 -30.98
C ASP A 417 10.83 -14.33 -31.05
N GLN A 418 12.12 -14.09 -31.27
CA GLN A 418 13.16 -15.10 -31.22
C GLN A 418 14.23 -14.68 -30.20
N PHE A 419 14.62 -15.59 -29.32
CA PHE A 419 15.65 -15.32 -28.34
C PHE A 419 16.97 -14.85 -28.99
N SER A 420 17.27 -15.32 -30.21
CA SER A 420 18.43 -14.87 -30.98
C SER A 420 18.52 -13.35 -31.15
N ALA A 421 17.39 -12.65 -31.21
CA ALA A 421 17.35 -11.19 -31.38
C ALA A 421 17.86 -10.42 -30.14
N ILE A 422 17.70 -10.98 -28.96
CA ILE A 422 18.12 -10.35 -27.67
C ILE A 422 19.24 -11.11 -26.97
N ARG A 423 19.75 -12.17 -27.58
CA ARG A 423 20.75 -13.06 -26.98
C ARG A 423 22.01 -12.32 -26.51
N THR A 424 22.57 -11.48 -27.36
CA THR A 424 23.83 -10.77 -27.04
C THR A 424 23.71 -9.85 -25.83
N PRO A 425 22.75 -8.91 -25.74
CA PRO A 425 22.61 -8.07 -24.57
C PRO A 425 22.23 -8.86 -23.31
N VAL A 426 21.44 -9.92 -23.42
CA VAL A 426 21.10 -10.76 -22.27
C VAL A 426 22.32 -11.50 -21.75
N ILE A 427 23.12 -12.15 -22.60
CA ILE A 427 24.34 -12.85 -22.18
C ILE A 427 25.35 -11.87 -21.57
N ALA A 428 25.58 -10.71 -22.20
CA ALA A 428 26.48 -9.70 -21.66
C ALA A 428 26.01 -9.21 -20.27
N SER A 429 24.71 -8.95 -20.12
CA SER A 429 24.13 -8.55 -18.85
C SER A 429 24.24 -9.65 -17.78
N VAL A 430 24.06 -10.92 -18.14
CA VAL A 430 24.23 -12.05 -17.23
C VAL A 430 25.69 -12.18 -16.77
N ILE A 431 26.66 -12.00 -17.66
CA ILE A 431 28.09 -12.02 -17.28
C ILE A 431 28.40 -10.89 -16.30
N ILE A 432 27.94 -9.66 -16.60
CA ILE A 432 28.14 -8.50 -15.70
C ILE A 432 27.42 -8.75 -14.37
N MET A 433 26.20 -9.29 -14.40
CA MET A 433 25.43 -9.65 -13.21
C MET A 433 26.19 -10.64 -12.31
N LEU A 434 26.77 -11.69 -12.89
CA LEU A 434 27.55 -12.66 -12.13
C LEU A 434 28.78 -12.02 -11.50
N ILE A 435 29.55 -11.25 -12.26
CA ILE A 435 30.75 -10.55 -11.74
C ILE A 435 30.34 -9.56 -10.63
N ALA A 436 29.38 -8.68 -10.89
CA ALA A 436 28.94 -7.66 -9.96
C ALA A 436 28.25 -8.25 -8.72
N GLY A 437 27.54 -9.38 -8.88
CA GLY A 437 26.89 -10.09 -7.79
C GLY A 437 27.83 -10.56 -6.70
N PHE A 438 29.03 -10.94 -7.04
CA PHE A 438 30.09 -11.28 -6.08
C PHE A 438 30.96 -10.08 -5.72
N ALA A 439 31.36 -9.26 -6.70
CA ALA A 439 32.30 -8.16 -6.49
C ALA A 439 31.71 -7.04 -5.61
N LEU A 440 30.47 -6.59 -5.84
CA LEU A 440 29.93 -5.44 -5.13
C LEU A 440 29.70 -5.71 -3.63
N PRO A 441 29.08 -6.84 -3.20
CA PRO A 441 28.96 -7.14 -1.77
C PRO A 441 30.32 -7.25 -1.08
N TYR A 442 31.31 -7.90 -1.73
CA TYR A 442 32.66 -8.02 -1.18
C TYR A 442 33.37 -6.67 -1.05
N LEU A 443 33.37 -5.85 -2.10
CA LEU A 443 34.00 -4.53 -2.11
C LEU A 443 33.37 -3.52 -1.15
N LEU A 444 32.07 -3.61 -0.91
CA LEU A 444 31.35 -2.65 -0.09
C LEU A 444 31.26 -3.07 1.39
N GLN A 445 31.29 -4.37 1.68
CA GLN A 445 31.03 -4.90 3.02
C GLN A 445 32.03 -5.97 3.50
N ASP A 446 33.04 -6.27 2.69
CA ASP A 446 34.11 -7.25 2.98
C ASP A 446 33.59 -8.65 3.40
N LYS A 447 32.35 -8.98 3.01
CA LYS A 447 31.67 -10.23 3.36
C LYS A 447 30.67 -10.63 2.27
N LEU A 448 30.61 -11.94 1.99
CA LEU A 448 29.65 -12.51 1.06
C LEU A 448 28.56 -13.29 1.82
N THR A 449 27.30 -13.03 1.50
CA THR A 449 26.15 -13.84 1.89
C THR A 449 25.33 -14.20 0.65
N VAL A 450 24.69 -15.38 0.66
CA VAL A 450 23.93 -15.85 -0.50
C VAL A 450 22.82 -14.87 -0.90
N SER A 451 22.09 -14.35 0.09
CA SER A 451 20.99 -13.41 -0.14
C SER A 451 21.46 -12.05 -0.67
N ALA A 452 22.62 -11.54 -0.20
CA ALA A 452 23.18 -10.30 -0.73
C ALA A 452 23.69 -10.47 -2.17
N VAL A 453 24.35 -11.60 -2.46
CA VAL A 453 24.81 -11.94 -3.82
C VAL A 453 23.62 -12.04 -4.77
N LEU A 454 22.58 -12.79 -4.43
CA LEU A 454 21.38 -12.92 -5.25
C LEU A 454 20.62 -11.59 -5.40
N GLY A 455 20.47 -10.83 -4.32
CA GLY A 455 19.84 -9.51 -4.37
C GLY A 455 20.61 -8.51 -5.25
N THR A 456 21.95 -8.54 -5.19
CA THR A 456 22.80 -7.74 -6.08
C THR A 456 22.64 -8.18 -7.54
N MET A 457 22.62 -9.49 -7.80
CA MET A 457 22.38 -10.04 -9.15
C MET A 457 21.02 -9.59 -9.69
N MET A 458 19.96 -9.69 -8.88
CA MET A 458 18.63 -9.22 -9.26
C MET A 458 18.63 -7.73 -9.60
N THR A 459 19.25 -6.91 -8.78
CA THR A 459 19.37 -5.47 -9.03
C THR A 459 20.08 -5.17 -10.34
N VAL A 460 21.27 -5.77 -10.53
CA VAL A 460 22.11 -5.51 -11.71
C VAL A 460 21.42 -5.92 -13.01
N ILE A 461 20.78 -7.10 -13.05
CA ILE A 461 20.11 -7.55 -14.28
C ILE A 461 18.92 -6.66 -14.65
N ILE A 462 18.11 -6.22 -13.67
CA ILE A 462 17.00 -5.30 -13.89
C ILE A 462 17.52 -3.97 -14.44
N VAL A 463 18.54 -3.38 -13.81
CA VAL A 463 19.09 -2.08 -14.22
C VAL A 463 19.68 -2.17 -15.63
N LEU A 464 20.55 -3.13 -15.91
CA LEU A 464 21.21 -3.24 -17.21
C LEU A 464 20.23 -3.43 -18.36
N LEU A 465 19.27 -4.35 -18.20
CA LEU A 465 18.32 -4.63 -19.28
C LEU A 465 17.27 -3.51 -19.45
N SER A 466 16.88 -2.82 -18.37
CA SER A 466 16.00 -1.64 -18.45
C SER A 466 16.69 -0.47 -19.16
N LEU A 467 17.97 -0.21 -18.84
CA LEU A 467 18.75 0.84 -19.52
C LEU A 467 19.04 0.48 -20.98
N TYR A 468 19.34 -0.80 -21.27
CA TYR A 468 19.50 -1.27 -22.64
C TYR A 468 18.22 -1.11 -23.46
N GLU A 469 17.07 -1.49 -22.93
CA GLU A 469 15.77 -1.32 -23.58
C GLU A 469 15.46 0.16 -23.87
N MET A 470 15.73 1.01 -22.90
CA MET A 470 15.59 2.48 -23.05
C MET A 470 16.49 3.00 -24.18
N HIS A 471 17.77 2.60 -24.19
CA HIS A 471 18.74 2.97 -25.21
C HIS A 471 18.28 2.51 -26.60
N GLN A 472 17.92 1.24 -26.75
CA GLN A 472 17.45 0.66 -28.01
C GLN A 472 16.23 1.41 -28.58
N ARG A 473 15.28 1.79 -27.73
CA ARG A 473 14.11 2.56 -28.18
C ARG A 473 14.42 3.98 -28.54
N ALA A 474 15.28 4.62 -27.76
CA ALA A 474 15.68 6.01 -28.03
C ALA A 474 16.45 6.11 -29.37
N THR A 475 17.31 5.12 -29.68
CA THR A 475 18.15 5.13 -30.89
C THR A 475 17.47 4.54 -32.12
N TYR A 476 16.27 3.96 -32.01
CA TYR A 476 15.61 3.23 -33.11
C TYR A 476 15.37 4.07 -34.38
N ARG A 477 15.09 5.37 -34.24
CA ARG A 477 14.81 6.30 -35.35
C ARG A 477 15.47 7.66 -35.22
N ASP A 478 16.36 7.84 -34.25
CA ASP A 478 16.94 9.13 -33.92
C ASP A 478 18.28 8.95 -33.18
N THR A 479 18.99 10.05 -32.93
CA THR A 479 20.10 10.05 -31.98
C THR A 479 19.55 9.85 -30.55
N PHE A 480 20.35 9.26 -29.66
CA PHE A 480 19.94 8.97 -28.28
C PHE A 480 19.27 10.16 -27.58
N TRP A 481 19.88 11.32 -27.60
CA TRP A 481 19.38 12.52 -26.93
C TRP A 481 18.06 13.06 -27.48
N ARG A 482 17.85 12.98 -28.79
CA ARG A 482 16.57 13.32 -29.42
C ARG A 482 15.52 12.24 -29.22
N GLY A 483 15.93 11.00 -29.26
CA GLY A 483 15.01 9.88 -29.10
C GLY A 483 14.48 9.74 -27.68
N ILE A 484 15.31 10.00 -26.67
CA ILE A 484 14.90 9.90 -25.25
C ILE A 484 13.78 10.89 -24.91
N THR A 485 13.79 12.08 -25.49
CA THR A 485 12.72 13.08 -25.28
C THR A 485 11.40 12.71 -25.98
N LYS A 486 11.44 11.78 -26.95
CA LYS A 486 10.27 11.30 -27.70
C LYS A 486 9.61 10.07 -27.07
N LEU A 487 10.22 9.46 -26.05
CA LEU A 487 9.64 8.33 -25.34
C LEU A 487 8.30 8.73 -24.68
N SER A 488 7.31 7.84 -24.77
CA SER A 488 5.99 8.08 -24.16
C SER A 488 6.07 8.11 -22.63
N ARG A 489 5.12 8.80 -21.99
CA ARG A 489 5.02 8.84 -20.52
C ARG A 489 4.88 7.45 -19.92
N SER A 490 4.09 6.56 -20.54
CA SER A 490 3.99 5.17 -20.08
C SER A 490 5.30 4.40 -20.19
N HIS A 491 6.15 4.73 -21.16
CA HIS A 491 7.45 4.07 -21.29
C HIS A 491 8.40 4.51 -20.17
N TRP A 492 8.50 5.82 -19.94
CA TRP A 492 9.23 6.38 -18.80
C TRP A 492 8.72 5.83 -17.47
N GLY A 493 7.40 5.76 -17.31
CA GLY A 493 6.78 5.21 -16.11
C GLY A 493 7.14 3.75 -15.87
N MET A 494 7.18 2.93 -16.92
CA MET A 494 7.63 1.53 -16.82
C MET A 494 9.09 1.44 -16.38
N ILE A 495 9.99 2.21 -17.00
CA ILE A 495 11.42 2.19 -16.66
C ILE A 495 11.62 2.61 -15.20
N LEU A 496 11.00 3.71 -14.78
CA LEU A 496 11.13 4.21 -13.40
C LEU A 496 10.59 3.20 -12.39
N ALA A 497 9.45 2.57 -12.69
CA ALA A 497 8.90 1.56 -11.79
C ALA A 497 9.83 0.34 -11.66
N HIS A 498 10.41 -0.14 -12.77
CA HIS A 498 11.35 -1.26 -12.75
C HIS A 498 12.66 -0.91 -12.04
N LEU A 499 13.21 0.28 -12.28
CA LEU A 499 14.38 0.78 -11.55
C LEU A 499 14.05 0.95 -10.06
N GLY A 500 12.83 1.36 -9.71
CA GLY A 500 12.35 1.41 -8.33
C GLY A 500 12.39 0.05 -7.65
N VAL A 501 11.93 -1.01 -8.33
CA VAL A 501 12.06 -2.39 -7.82
C VAL A 501 13.52 -2.76 -7.60
N ALA A 502 14.41 -2.45 -8.56
CA ALA A 502 15.85 -2.72 -8.42
C ALA A 502 16.45 -2.01 -7.19
N MET A 503 16.10 -0.75 -6.97
CA MET A 503 16.55 0.03 -5.80
C MET A 503 16.04 -0.57 -4.48
N THR A 504 14.78 -0.97 -4.43
CA THR A 504 14.21 -1.64 -3.24
C THR A 504 14.94 -2.95 -2.95
N VAL A 505 15.17 -3.78 -3.97
CA VAL A 505 15.91 -5.06 -3.83
C VAL A 505 17.34 -4.82 -3.34
N TRP A 506 18.03 -3.80 -3.85
CA TRP A 506 19.37 -3.40 -3.38
C TRP A 506 19.33 -3.03 -1.90
N GLY A 507 18.41 -2.14 -1.50
CA GLY A 507 18.26 -1.70 -0.12
C GLY A 507 17.99 -2.87 0.84
N ILE A 508 17.08 -3.78 0.46
CA ILE A 508 16.78 -4.99 1.24
C ILE A 508 18.02 -5.88 1.35
N ALA A 509 18.68 -6.18 0.22
CA ALA A 509 19.82 -7.09 0.19
C ALA A 509 20.97 -6.63 1.09
N PHE A 510 21.27 -5.32 1.07
CA PHE A 510 22.34 -4.78 1.90
C PHE A 510 21.93 -4.55 3.34
N SER A 511 20.76 -3.97 3.58
CA SER A 511 20.27 -3.70 4.93
C SER A 511 20.07 -4.99 5.74
N GLN A 512 19.47 -6.04 5.16
CA GLN A 512 19.22 -7.29 5.87
C GLN A 512 20.52 -8.08 6.21
N ASN A 513 21.51 -8.02 5.32
CA ASN A 513 22.71 -8.87 5.46
C ASN A 513 23.87 -8.20 6.20
N TYR A 514 23.90 -6.87 6.23
CA TYR A 514 25.07 -6.12 6.72
C TYR A 514 24.73 -5.06 7.77
N SER A 515 23.51 -5.04 8.28
CA SER A 515 23.20 -4.24 9.47
C SER A 515 23.94 -4.78 10.68
N ILE A 516 24.44 -3.87 11.50
CA ILE A 516 25.08 -4.19 12.78
C ILE A 516 24.23 -3.59 13.88
N GLU A 517 23.83 -4.42 14.83
CA GLU A 517 23.08 -4.07 16.02
C GLU A 517 23.91 -4.31 17.26
N ARG A 518 23.86 -3.37 18.20
CA ARG A 518 24.50 -3.48 19.52
C ARG A 518 23.53 -2.96 20.58
N ASP A 519 23.07 -3.86 21.45
CA ASP A 519 22.42 -3.51 22.71
C ASP A 519 23.51 -3.37 23.78
N VAL A 520 23.70 -2.16 24.31
CA VAL A 520 24.82 -1.85 25.18
C VAL A 520 24.36 -1.08 26.42
N ARG A 521 25.04 -1.38 27.55
CA ARG A 521 24.97 -0.58 28.75
C ARG A 521 26.05 0.49 28.67
N MET A 522 25.67 1.78 28.78
CA MET A 522 26.63 2.90 28.69
C MET A 522 26.49 3.84 29.88
N ASN A 523 27.60 4.21 30.49
CA ASN A 523 27.72 5.34 31.39
C ASN A 523 28.07 6.61 30.62
N VAL A 524 27.89 7.76 31.22
CA VAL A 524 28.30 9.02 30.61
C VAL A 524 29.81 9.02 30.36
N GLY A 525 30.22 9.28 29.14
CA GLY A 525 31.60 9.22 28.64
C GLY A 525 31.98 7.92 27.97
N ASP A 526 31.21 6.84 28.11
CA ASP A 526 31.50 5.57 27.44
C ASP A 526 31.38 5.70 25.91
N THR A 527 32.24 4.99 25.20
CA THR A 527 32.27 4.95 23.73
C THR A 527 32.17 3.51 23.24
N VAL A 528 31.33 3.29 22.23
CA VAL A 528 31.16 1.99 21.55
C VAL A 528 31.41 2.17 20.06
N GLN A 529 32.25 1.32 19.47
CA GLN A 529 32.57 1.34 18.06
C GLN A 529 31.69 0.38 17.26
N ILE A 530 31.06 0.90 16.18
CA ILE A 530 30.23 0.12 15.26
C ILE A 530 30.57 0.54 13.83
N ALA A 531 30.98 -0.39 12.98
CA ALA A 531 31.32 -0.17 11.56
C ALA A 531 32.29 1.01 11.32
N GLY A 532 33.28 1.19 12.22
CA GLY A 532 34.23 2.28 12.15
C GLY A 532 33.76 3.63 12.65
N TYR A 533 32.55 3.69 13.24
CA TYR A 533 31.99 4.87 13.91
C TYR A 533 32.05 4.69 15.41
N ASP A 534 32.51 5.70 16.12
CA ASP A 534 32.58 5.76 17.58
C ASP A 534 31.36 6.50 18.13
N PHE A 535 30.49 5.80 18.85
CA PHE A 535 29.31 6.34 19.51
C PHE A 535 29.65 6.65 20.97
N THR A 536 29.71 7.91 21.33
CA THR A 536 30.05 8.37 22.69
C THR A 536 28.82 8.94 23.38
N PHE A 537 28.41 8.33 24.48
CA PHE A 537 27.28 8.80 25.29
C PHE A 537 27.68 9.98 26.17
N LYS A 538 27.09 11.16 25.96
CA LYS A 538 27.40 12.40 26.68
C LYS A 538 26.49 12.69 27.88
N GLY A 539 25.42 11.91 28.03
CA GLY A 539 24.46 12.08 29.13
C GLY A 539 23.05 12.36 28.64
N ILE A 540 22.17 12.65 29.60
CA ILE A 540 20.76 12.91 29.37
C ILE A 540 20.40 14.33 29.82
N ARG A 541 19.56 14.98 29.02
CA ARG A 541 18.91 16.25 29.36
C ARG A 541 17.42 16.05 29.46
N ASP A 542 16.73 16.86 30.22
CA ASP A 542 15.27 16.84 30.28
C ASP A 542 14.67 17.20 28.94
N ALA A 543 13.62 16.47 28.56
CA ALA A 543 12.83 16.67 27.34
C ALA A 543 11.35 16.67 27.70
N ASN A 544 10.74 17.85 27.77
CA ASN A 544 9.33 18.01 28.08
C ASN A 544 8.57 18.51 26.86
N GLY A 545 7.44 17.88 26.58
CA GLY A 545 6.51 18.27 25.53
C GLY A 545 5.16 18.71 26.08
N PRO A 546 4.18 18.99 25.24
CA PRO A 546 2.87 19.48 25.65
C PRO A 546 2.10 18.46 26.52
N ASN A 547 2.31 17.16 26.31
CA ASN A 547 1.62 16.06 26.97
C ASN A 547 2.55 14.91 27.40
N TYR A 548 3.87 15.14 27.40
CA TYR A 548 4.84 14.18 27.91
C TYR A 548 5.98 14.84 28.66
N VAL A 549 6.63 14.09 29.53
CA VAL A 549 7.89 14.40 30.17
C VAL A 549 8.90 13.32 29.87
N GLY A 550 10.20 13.62 29.83
CA GLY A 550 11.17 12.58 29.51
C GLY A 550 12.61 13.03 29.50
N GLY A 551 13.48 12.18 28.98
CA GLY A 551 14.91 12.42 28.83
C GLY A 551 15.35 12.32 27.38
N LYS A 552 16.28 13.19 27.01
CA LYS A 552 16.92 13.26 25.69
C LYS A 552 18.40 12.91 25.84
N ALA A 553 18.80 11.74 25.33
CA ALA A 553 20.17 11.30 25.32
C ALA A 553 20.96 12.03 24.23
N GLN A 554 22.11 12.57 24.58
CA GLN A 554 23.06 13.10 23.60
C GLN A 554 24.13 12.04 23.33
N ILE A 555 24.29 11.67 22.06
CA ILE A 555 25.23 10.68 21.59
C ILE A 555 26.05 11.30 20.45
N ASP A 556 27.32 11.60 20.74
CA ASP A 556 28.24 12.13 19.73
C ASP A 556 28.81 11.00 18.89
N ILE A 557 28.79 11.17 17.59
CA ILE A 557 29.34 10.19 16.65
C ILE A 557 30.58 10.77 15.96
N SER A 558 31.67 10.01 16.02
CA SER A 558 32.91 10.36 15.34
C SER A 558 33.41 9.20 14.49
N ARG A 559 34.24 9.53 13.50
CA ARG A 559 34.93 8.57 12.66
C ARG A 559 36.38 9.03 12.44
N ASP A 560 37.32 8.15 12.66
CA ASP A 560 38.78 8.45 12.55
C ASP A 560 39.14 9.71 13.35
N GLY A 561 38.57 9.86 14.56
CA GLY A 561 38.77 11.01 15.46
C GLY A 561 38.13 12.32 15.05
N LYS A 562 37.38 12.37 13.93
CA LYS A 562 36.63 13.54 13.48
C LYS A 562 35.17 13.40 13.88
N HIS A 563 34.59 14.47 14.46
CA HIS A 563 33.16 14.52 14.73
C HIS A 563 32.37 14.53 13.42
N GLU A 564 31.40 13.61 13.30
CA GLU A 564 30.49 13.55 12.16
C GLU A 564 29.11 14.16 12.46
N THR A 565 28.49 13.72 13.55
CA THR A 565 27.13 14.16 13.93
C THR A 565 26.86 13.93 15.42
N THR A 566 25.80 14.52 15.92
CA THR A 566 25.27 14.26 17.27
C THR A 566 23.84 13.80 17.18
N LEU A 567 23.53 12.63 17.73
CA LEU A 567 22.19 12.08 17.83
C LEU A 567 21.53 12.44 19.15
N TYR A 568 20.20 12.64 19.11
CA TYR A 568 19.37 12.99 20.25
C TYR A 568 18.20 12.02 20.38
N ALA A 569 18.43 10.85 20.97
CA ALA A 569 17.37 9.86 21.22
C ALA A 569 16.56 10.22 22.47
N GLU A 570 15.22 10.10 22.40
CA GLU A 570 14.35 10.48 23.51
C GLU A 570 13.66 9.25 24.12
N LYS A 571 13.45 9.33 25.44
CA LYS A 571 12.52 8.46 26.16
C LYS A 571 11.44 9.35 26.75
N ARG A 572 10.23 9.22 26.27
CA ARG A 572 9.06 10.00 26.68
C ARG A 572 8.16 9.20 27.60
N LEU A 573 7.60 9.84 28.61
CA LEU A 573 6.53 9.32 29.45
C LEU A 573 5.31 10.23 29.26
N TYR A 574 4.30 9.71 28.63
CA TYR A 574 3.08 10.46 28.35
C TYR A 574 2.27 10.67 29.64
N THR A 575 1.78 11.89 29.85
CA THR A 575 1.30 12.34 31.18
C THR A 575 -0.06 11.75 31.55
N VAL A 576 -0.91 11.45 30.59
CA VAL A 576 -2.26 10.90 30.79
C VAL A 576 -2.22 9.38 30.80
N SER A 577 -1.73 8.74 29.76
CA SER A 577 -1.68 7.27 29.63
C SER A 577 -0.65 6.60 30.52
N LYS A 578 0.36 7.36 31.01
CA LYS A 578 1.55 6.82 31.70
C LYS A 578 2.34 5.79 30.88
N MET A 579 2.18 5.81 29.58
CA MET A 579 2.91 4.94 28.69
C MET A 579 4.29 5.52 28.36
N PRO A 580 5.37 4.72 28.49
CA PRO A 580 6.68 5.10 27.99
C PRO A 580 6.76 4.90 26.48
N MET A 581 7.40 5.83 25.79
CA MET A 581 7.68 5.76 24.35
C MET A 581 9.15 6.08 24.09
N THR A 582 9.75 5.37 23.15
CA THR A 582 11.13 5.60 22.71
C THR A 582 11.11 6.24 21.33
N GLU A 583 11.73 7.43 21.23
CA GLU A 583 11.92 8.15 19.98
C GLU A 583 13.36 7.96 19.52
N ALA A 584 13.54 7.26 18.43
CA ALA A 584 14.88 6.99 17.93
C ALA A 584 15.48 8.22 17.26
N ALA A 585 16.79 8.39 17.41
CA ALA A 585 17.56 9.38 16.68
C ALA A 585 18.31 8.73 15.50
N ILE A 586 18.21 9.33 14.31
CA ILE A 586 18.76 8.76 13.09
C ILE A 586 19.55 9.83 12.34
N ASP A 587 20.81 9.55 12.07
CA ASP A 587 21.60 10.28 11.09
C ASP A 587 21.50 9.55 9.76
N TRP A 588 20.75 10.16 8.83
CA TRP A 588 20.44 9.58 7.55
C TRP A 588 21.46 9.93 6.48
N GLY A 589 21.82 8.95 5.66
CA GLY A 589 22.76 9.14 4.56
C GLY A 589 22.39 8.34 3.32
N PHE A 590 23.06 8.61 2.20
CA PHE A 590 22.82 7.92 0.93
C PHE A 590 23.24 6.45 0.98
N SER A 591 24.34 6.14 1.68
CA SER A 591 24.92 4.79 1.78
C SER A 591 24.66 4.10 3.10
N ARG A 592 24.23 4.82 4.14
CA ARG A 592 24.02 4.25 5.48
C ARG A 592 23.12 5.14 6.35
N ASP A 593 22.47 4.54 7.34
CA ASP A 593 21.91 5.26 8.50
C ASP A 593 22.68 4.85 9.76
N LEU A 594 22.94 5.83 10.65
CA LEU A 594 23.37 5.62 12.02
C LEU A 594 22.18 5.88 12.92
N TYR A 595 21.85 4.91 13.77
CA TYR A 595 20.60 4.94 14.53
C TYR A 595 20.90 4.69 16.01
N ALA A 596 20.24 5.43 16.88
CA ALA A 596 20.32 5.24 18.32
C ALA A 596 18.92 5.32 18.95
N ALA A 597 18.61 4.35 19.80
CA ALA A 597 17.39 4.37 20.63
C ALA A 597 17.77 4.30 22.11
N LEU A 598 17.09 5.12 22.93
CA LEU A 598 17.27 5.17 24.37
C LEU A 598 16.33 4.17 25.05
N GLY A 599 16.90 3.20 25.76
CA GLY A 599 16.18 2.21 26.56
C GLY A 599 15.90 2.67 27.98
N GLU A 600 15.95 1.72 28.92
CA GLU A 600 15.67 1.98 30.32
C GLU A 600 16.91 2.45 31.07
N LYS A 601 16.69 3.22 32.15
CA LYS A 601 17.75 3.55 33.10
C LYS A 601 18.12 2.30 33.90
N LEU A 602 19.42 2.03 33.97
CA LEU A 602 20.00 0.90 34.69
C LEU A 602 20.65 1.36 36.01
N ASP A 603 21.20 0.42 36.77
CA ASP A 603 21.93 0.70 37.99
C ASP A 603 23.16 1.59 37.74
N ASN A 604 23.58 2.34 38.77
CA ASN A 604 24.77 3.22 38.77
C ASN A 604 24.74 4.31 37.67
N ASN A 605 23.58 4.91 37.38
CA ASN A 605 23.42 5.95 36.35
C ASN A 605 23.74 5.54 34.92
N ALA A 606 23.89 4.23 34.63
CA ALA A 606 24.01 3.73 33.30
C ALA A 606 22.63 3.67 32.60
N TRP A 607 22.67 3.65 31.30
CA TRP A 607 21.48 3.53 30.45
C TRP A 607 21.66 2.40 29.43
N ALA A 608 20.57 1.72 29.12
CA ALA A 608 20.52 0.83 27.97
C ALA A 608 20.41 1.68 26.71
N LEU A 609 21.27 1.45 25.75
CA LEU A 609 21.21 2.04 24.43
C LEU A 609 21.23 0.94 23.38
N ARG A 610 20.39 1.13 22.35
CA ARG A 610 20.39 0.29 21.15
C ARG A 610 20.94 1.09 20.00
N LEU A 611 22.06 0.65 19.43
CA LEU A 611 22.79 1.35 18.41
C LEU A 611 22.85 0.51 17.14
N TYR A 612 22.63 1.15 15.97
CA TYR A 612 22.66 0.47 14.68
C TYR A 612 23.53 1.20 13.66
N TYR A 613 24.14 0.38 12.81
CA TYR A 613 24.61 0.76 11.49
C TYR A 613 23.76 0.05 10.45
N LYS A 614 23.09 0.79 9.55
CA LYS A 614 22.14 0.26 8.55
C LYS A 614 22.59 0.68 7.14
N PRO A 615 23.29 -0.20 6.38
CA PRO A 615 23.76 0.15 5.04
C PRO A 615 22.60 0.16 4.04
N PHE A 616 22.55 1.17 3.18
CA PHE A 616 21.64 1.36 2.06
C PHE A 616 20.13 1.24 2.38
N ILE A 617 19.73 1.33 3.62
CA ILE A 617 18.32 1.15 4.02
C ILE A 617 17.38 2.14 3.33
N ARG A 618 17.83 3.37 3.08
CA ARG A 618 17.05 4.43 2.40
C ARG A 618 16.64 4.07 0.97
N TRP A 619 17.38 3.17 0.32
CA TRP A 619 17.09 2.73 -1.03
C TRP A 619 15.79 1.93 -1.13
N ILE A 620 15.33 1.32 -0.02
CA ILE A 620 14.03 0.62 0.05
C ILE A 620 12.90 1.60 -0.26
N TRP A 621 12.86 2.71 0.48
CA TRP A 621 11.78 3.70 0.33
C TRP A 621 11.95 4.55 -0.93
N LEU A 622 13.17 4.90 -1.29
CA LEU A 622 13.47 5.60 -2.53
C LEU A 622 13.00 4.78 -3.74
N GLY A 623 13.22 3.46 -3.72
CA GLY A 623 12.71 2.56 -4.75
C GLY A 623 11.19 2.57 -4.83
N GLY A 624 10.50 2.56 -3.70
CA GLY A 624 9.04 2.68 -3.65
C GLY A 624 8.52 4.01 -4.19
N LEU A 625 9.21 5.12 -3.92
CA LEU A 625 8.89 6.43 -4.50
C LEU A 625 9.09 6.44 -6.02
N PHE A 626 10.14 5.78 -6.54
CA PHE A 626 10.35 5.63 -7.99
C PHE A 626 9.25 4.78 -8.63
N MET A 627 8.82 3.69 -7.97
CA MET A 627 7.68 2.89 -8.42
C MET A 627 6.41 3.73 -8.50
N ALA A 628 6.09 4.50 -7.47
CA ALA A 628 4.93 5.38 -7.43
C ALA A 628 4.98 6.47 -8.52
N LEU A 629 6.13 7.13 -8.69
CA LEU A 629 6.35 8.12 -9.74
C LEU A 629 6.16 7.50 -11.13
N GLY A 630 6.69 6.30 -11.34
CA GLY A 630 6.48 5.52 -12.56
C GLY A 630 5.00 5.27 -12.85
N GLY A 631 4.24 4.88 -11.84
CA GLY A 631 2.79 4.71 -11.92
C GLY A 631 2.06 6.01 -12.27
N VAL A 632 2.42 7.13 -11.63
CA VAL A 632 1.85 8.46 -11.93
C VAL A 632 2.09 8.84 -13.39
N LEU A 633 3.31 8.65 -13.91
CA LEU A 633 3.60 8.93 -15.32
C LEU A 633 2.77 8.06 -16.28
N CYS A 634 2.58 6.78 -15.93
CA CYS A 634 1.72 5.88 -16.70
C CYS A 634 0.26 6.35 -16.71
N MET A 635 -0.27 6.78 -15.57
CA MET A 635 -1.65 7.24 -15.42
C MET A 635 -1.95 8.48 -16.30
N PHE A 636 -0.98 9.40 -16.42
CA PHE A 636 -1.11 10.62 -17.23
C PHE A 636 -0.69 10.46 -18.68
N ASP A 637 -0.58 9.24 -19.23
CA ASP A 637 -0.27 9.04 -20.65
C ASP A 637 -1.39 9.59 -21.54
N ARG A 638 -0.99 10.25 -22.63
CA ARG A 638 -1.91 10.90 -23.59
C ARG A 638 -2.92 9.91 -24.21
N ARG A 639 -2.59 8.63 -24.31
CA ARG A 639 -3.47 7.58 -24.85
C ARG A 639 -4.81 7.46 -24.13
N TYR A 640 -4.86 7.79 -22.85
CA TYR A 640 -6.10 7.78 -22.08
C TYR A 640 -6.96 9.01 -22.30
N ARG A 641 -6.40 10.08 -22.89
CA ARG A 641 -7.11 11.34 -23.20
C ARG A 641 -7.79 11.32 -24.58
N PHE A 642 -7.26 10.55 -25.55
CA PHE A 642 -7.66 10.60 -26.95
C PHE A 642 -8.59 9.47 -27.41
N SER A 643 -9.20 8.69 -26.54
CA SER A 643 -10.03 7.52 -26.90
C SER A 643 -11.36 7.84 -27.65
N GLN A 644 -11.60 9.10 -28.05
CA GLN A 644 -12.84 9.52 -28.74
C GLN A 644 -12.86 9.40 -30.27
N ILE A 645 -11.70 9.29 -30.92
CA ILE A 645 -11.66 9.37 -32.38
C ILE A 645 -12.04 8.03 -33.05
N LEU A 646 -11.85 6.91 -32.35
CA LEU A 646 -12.08 5.58 -32.91
C LEU A 646 -13.52 5.04 -32.71
N ALA A 647 -14.37 5.71 -31.96
CA ALA A 647 -15.77 5.32 -31.79
C ALA A 647 -16.69 5.85 -32.92
N LYS A 648 -16.24 6.79 -33.74
CA LYS A 648 -16.99 7.33 -34.88
C LYS A 648 -16.83 6.53 -36.17
N ASP A 649 -15.72 5.80 -36.32
CA ASP A 649 -15.41 5.07 -37.56
C ASP A 649 -15.96 3.62 -37.61
N ASN A 650 -16.65 3.16 -36.54
CA ASN A 650 -17.29 1.83 -36.47
C ASN A 650 -18.83 1.88 -36.52
N VAL A 651 -19.42 2.99 -36.98
CA VAL A 651 -20.86 3.15 -37.20
C VAL A 651 -21.12 3.58 -38.67
N GLN A 652 -20.38 3.03 -39.60
CA GLN A 652 -20.76 2.98 -41.02
C GLN A 652 -20.77 1.54 -41.52
#